data_963eafc5487c4ccf3c0b8cb5f51cbd39
#
_entry.id   963eafc5487c4ccf3c0b8cb5f51cbd39
#
_cell.length_a   1.000
_cell.length_b   1.000
_cell.length_c   1.000
_cell.angle_alpha   90.00
_cell.angle_beta   90.00
_cell.angle_gamma   90.00
#
_symmetry.space_group_name_H-M   'P 1'
#
loop_
_entity.id
_entity.type
_entity.pdbx_description
1 polymer ?
#
loop_
_entity_poly.entity_id
_entity_poly.type
_entity_poly.pdbx_seq_one_letter_code
_entity_poly.pdbx_strand_id
1 'polypeptide(L)'
;VDKKLKTESSIADVDEFDYLHQMDNLVKIYKKYVEFKKKIDVMDYDDLIVEANRLLENKDQPHVLKRVQEKFKHILIDEFQDNNFAQFALVKKITTGGNVTAVGDADQNIYRFQGAYTEIFADFKKTFPDFTEISLVKNFRNPKSVINLSGQLLEQDTFRDPKNIESTKKEDNKVSVVECSSEIAQAEFIKNKIGEMIKNNPGYSFRDFAILSRRQQDGLNIAKILASEGIPVKYIGKSKVHGSPSAQVLFAFLRIIADPMNSMISIIRLLEEYDILPQNISKINREAGVRARGKTDGDYAFDVISDLKVEHLTQKTQIQELFSTINEFIKLAKDHTPSQVIYKIIRNKTDLYKKISNDDSVESFIERSILNNVLNNAYDFEKINSEVTVKEFLEFTEQLNQFDVETKRDLSGDDAVQVSTIHKSKGLEFEVVFIVDVAMYKMPLKFSEKSFYVPQQLAKGVIPSATPKIEHTREERRILYVGMTRTISHLFLMYPTQYEGRLRASKASKFLEALKPKENDNINFVSYNSNSDENITAPVDVFDVIKNEYIEKALKNLHSDQYQSAIQKIIEIAKIEHYRKNKSSDGFSSDNLLQYEPDHLTDERLAGTNPVGMGYENQKLSFSKFDDYAKCPKMFWYKHVLNALPKNQEANALYKGSLFHKIVEDVDNPEMPEKKGDLKSMLSEFESSWDSSKYLQSSVQKETEDKQSLVPAITSYQKWNAQNKNTITDVELKFSTQIGGFQVNGKIDRIEKTPEGD
;
A
#
# COMPACT_ATOMS: atom_id res chain seq x y z
N VAL A 1 27.55 -3.02 21.57
CA VAL A 1 27.48 -1.88 20.64
C VAL A 1 28.65 -0.94 20.92
N ASP A 2 28.80 -0.40 22.12
CA ASP A 2 29.88 0.53 22.48
C ASP A 2 31.31 0.02 22.31
N LYS A 3 31.53 -1.32 22.35
CA LYS A 3 32.86 -1.91 22.14
C LYS A 3 33.24 -2.06 20.66
N LYS A 4 32.28 -2.22 19.75
CA LYS A 4 32.54 -2.37 18.31
C LYS A 4 32.67 -1.02 17.59
N LEU A 5 32.01 0.04 18.09
CA LEU A 5 32.11 1.38 17.50
C LEU A 5 33.50 2.06 17.66
N LYS A 6 34.43 1.42 18.36
CA LYS A 6 35.77 1.98 18.66
C LYS A 6 36.93 1.40 17.83
N THR A 7 36.67 0.51 16.88
CA THR A 7 37.71 -0.09 16.03
C THR A 7 37.61 0.37 14.57
N GLU A 8 38.76 0.72 14.01
CA GLU A 8 38.97 1.44 12.74
C GLU A 8 38.55 0.72 11.45
N SER A 9 38.29 1.53 10.44
CA SER A 9 37.53 1.41 9.22
C SER A 9 38.16 0.72 8.01
N SER A 10 37.39 -0.10 7.33
CA SER A 10 37.49 -0.41 5.92
C SER A 10 36.11 -0.27 5.24
N ILE A 11 36.01 -0.23 3.92
CA ILE A 11 34.77 0.06 3.19
C ILE A 11 33.65 -0.99 3.46
N ALA A 12 33.97 -2.20 3.87
CA ALA A 12 33.03 -3.20 4.35
C ALA A 12 32.44 -2.85 5.74
N ASP A 13 33.08 -1.94 6.45
CA ASP A 13 32.69 -1.51 7.80
C ASP A 13 31.62 -0.41 7.82
N VAL A 14 31.38 0.29 6.69
CA VAL A 14 30.39 1.39 6.62
C VAL A 14 28.97 0.85 6.79
N ASP A 15 28.61 -0.24 6.12
CA ASP A 15 27.30 -0.88 6.26
C ASP A 15 27.11 -1.49 7.66
N GLU A 16 28.16 -2.04 8.25
CA GLU A 16 28.14 -2.57 9.64
C GLU A 16 28.05 -1.41 10.64
N PHE A 17 28.71 -0.29 10.40
CA PHE A 17 28.65 0.90 11.24
C PHE A 17 27.27 1.54 11.24
N ASP A 18 26.66 1.74 10.07
CA ASP A 18 25.31 2.28 9.93
C ASP A 18 24.27 1.35 10.58
N TYR A 19 24.43 0.05 10.43
CA TYR A 19 23.60 -0.93 11.10
C TYR A 19 23.72 -0.86 12.64
N LEU A 20 24.94 -0.78 13.20
CA LEU A 20 25.16 -0.66 14.64
C LEU A 20 24.60 0.66 15.20
N HIS A 21 24.70 1.75 14.41
CA HIS A 21 24.13 3.05 14.77
C HIS A 21 22.59 3.01 14.79
N GLN A 22 21.97 2.35 13.82
CA GLN A 22 20.52 2.12 13.80
C GLN A 22 20.07 1.27 14.99
N MET A 23 20.85 0.23 15.37
CA MET A 23 20.59 -0.59 16.54
C MET A 23 20.63 0.23 17.84
N ASP A 24 21.64 1.07 18.01
CA ASP A 24 21.76 1.93 19.19
C ASP A 24 20.58 2.91 19.29
N ASN A 25 20.20 3.52 18.17
CA ASN A 25 19.02 4.39 18.11
C ASN A 25 17.73 3.63 18.45
N LEU A 26 17.55 2.41 17.95
CA LEU A 26 16.38 1.58 18.30
C LEU A 26 16.35 1.29 19.80
N VAL A 27 17.48 0.93 20.41
CA VAL A 27 17.58 0.67 21.86
C VAL A 27 17.21 1.93 22.65
N LYS A 28 17.66 3.11 22.23
CA LYS A 28 17.31 4.38 22.86
C LYS A 28 15.82 4.68 22.76
N ILE A 29 15.23 4.48 21.59
CA ILE A 29 13.78 4.65 21.34
C ILE A 29 13.00 3.66 22.21
N TYR A 30 13.39 2.38 22.21
CA TYR A 30 12.73 1.37 23.03
C TYR A 30 12.76 1.69 24.52
N LYS A 31 13.90 2.15 25.06
CA LYS A 31 14.01 2.59 26.46
C LYS A 31 13.02 3.73 26.76
N LYS A 32 12.98 4.76 25.89
CA LYS A 32 12.02 5.87 26.05
C LYS A 32 10.58 5.40 25.97
N TYR A 33 10.28 4.45 25.06
CA TYR A 33 8.95 3.87 24.95
C TYR A 33 8.53 3.14 26.24
N VAL A 34 9.42 2.33 26.82
CA VAL A 34 9.17 1.64 28.09
C VAL A 34 8.98 2.65 29.24
N GLU A 35 9.81 3.70 29.31
CA GLU A 35 9.68 4.78 30.31
C GLU A 35 8.35 5.53 30.16
N PHE A 36 7.94 5.81 28.91
CA PHE A 36 6.68 6.47 28.62
C PHE A 36 5.48 5.62 29.06
N LYS A 37 5.44 4.32 28.71
CA LYS A 37 4.38 3.40 29.18
C LYS A 37 4.27 3.40 30.69
N LYS A 38 5.40 3.32 31.41
CA LYS A 38 5.41 3.38 32.88
C LYS A 38 4.89 4.71 33.45
N LYS A 39 5.21 5.83 32.75
CA LYS A 39 4.75 7.16 33.16
C LYS A 39 3.24 7.32 33.09
N ILE A 40 2.62 6.71 32.09
CA ILE A 40 1.15 6.78 31.88
C ILE A 40 0.41 5.54 32.41
N ASP A 41 1.11 4.64 33.13
CA ASP A 41 0.59 3.44 33.77
C ASP A 41 -0.19 2.51 32.81
N VAL A 42 0.42 2.23 31.63
CA VAL A 42 -0.15 1.32 30.62
C VAL A 42 0.83 0.20 30.26
N MET A 43 0.28 -0.92 29.78
CA MET A 43 1.02 -2.06 29.25
C MET A 43 0.53 -2.38 27.85
N ASP A 44 1.43 -2.75 26.95
CA ASP A 44 1.06 -3.40 25.69
C ASP A 44 0.91 -4.93 25.86
N TYR A 45 0.49 -5.61 24.80
CA TYR A 45 0.28 -7.06 24.85
C TYR A 45 1.54 -7.86 25.17
N ASP A 46 2.71 -7.40 24.71
CA ASP A 46 3.97 -8.07 24.99
C ASP A 46 4.38 -7.88 26.46
N ASP A 47 4.09 -6.73 27.05
CA ASP A 47 4.34 -6.47 28.47
C ASP A 47 3.59 -7.47 29.37
N LEU A 48 2.37 -7.87 29.00
CA LEU A 48 1.60 -8.84 29.79
C LEU A 48 2.37 -10.14 30.04
N ILE A 49 3.04 -10.64 28.97
CA ILE A 49 3.84 -11.87 29.06
C ILE A 49 5.18 -11.62 29.75
N VAL A 50 5.83 -10.51 29.43
CA VAL A 50 7.14 -10.14 30.02
C VAL A 50 7.02 -9.88 31.51
N GLU A 51 6.04 -9.08 31.93
CA GLU A 51 5.85 -8.73 33.33
C GLU A 51 5.32 -9.93 34.15
N ALA A 52 4.47 -10.79 33.56
CA ALA A 52 4.11 -12.05 34.19
C ALA A 52 5.35 -12.93 34.46
N ASN A 53 6.25 -13.05 33.48
CA ASN A 53 7.51 -13.77 33.67
C ASN A 53 8.38 -13.14 34.77
N ARG A 54 8.50 -11.80 34.83
CA ARG A 54 9.26 -11.07 35.85
C ARG A 54 8.66 -11.26 37.24
N LEU A 55 7.33 -11.16 37.35
CA LEU A 55 6.61 -11.36 38.61
C LEU A 55 6.88 -12.75 39.18
N LEU A 56 6.84 -13.79 38.36
CA LEU A 56 7.08 -15.17 38.77
C LEU A 56 8.56 -15.46 39.07
N GLU A 57 9.49 -14.65 38.52
CA GLU A 57 10.93 -14.71 38.83
C GLU A 57 11.33 -13.88 40.05
N ASN A 58 10.43 -13.07 40.61
CA ASN A 58 10.75 -12.14 41.68
C ASN A 58 11.10 -12.88 42.96
N LYS A 59 12.36 -12.83 43.35
CA LYS A 59 12.90 -13.47 44.55
C LYS A 59 12.37 -12.89 45.84
N ASP A 60 11.90 -11.65 45.82
CA ASP A 60 11.34 -10.97 46.98
C ASP A 60 9.90 -11.41 47.27
N GLN A 61 9.25 -12.04 46.25
CA GLN A 61 7.87 -12.51 46.34
C GLN A 61 7.69 -13.99 45.88
N PRO A 62 8.43 -14.94 46.47
CA PRO A 62 8.42 -16.35 46.03
C PRO A 62 7.04 -17.01 46.22
N HIS A 63 6.22 -16.48 47.12
CA HIS A 63 4.88 -16.96 47.37
C HIS A 63 3.94 -16.83 46.15
N VAL A 64 4.20 -15.89 45.23
CA VAL A 64 3.40 -15.68 44.04
C VAL A 64 3.50 -16.91 43.13
N LEU A 65 4.74 -17.31 42.80
CA LEU A 65 4.94 -18.51 41.96
C LEU A 65 4.36 -19.76 42.62
N LYS A 66 4.60 -19.95 43.93
CA LYS A 66 4.07 -21.08 44.67
C LYS A 66 2.55 -21.13 44.64
N ARG A 67 1.88 -20.00 44.84
CA ARG A 67 0.41 -19.89 44.77
C ARG A 67 -0.13 -20.25 43.36
N VAL A 68 0.53 -19.82 42.29
CA VAL A 68 0.16 -20.17 40.92
C VAL A 68 0.31 -21.66 40.67
N GLN A 69 1.45 -22.25 41.07
CA GLN A 69 1.73 -23.67 40.95
C GLN A 69 0.76 -24.56 41.78
N GLU A 70 0.36 -24.09 42.95
CA GLU A 70 -0.65 -24.75 43.79
C GLU A 70 -2.05 -24.72 43.20
N LYS A 71 -2.36 -23.61 42.51
CA LYS A 71 -3.67 -23.42 41.86
C LYS A 71 -3.81 -24.23 40.58
N PHE A 72 -2.77 -24.28 39.73
CA PHE A 72 -2.81 -24.96 38.44
C PHE A 72 -2.01 -26.25 38.50
N LYS A 73 -2.68 -27.37 38.67
CA LYS A 73 -2.07 -28.72 38.83
C LYS A 73 -1.77 -29.37 37.46
N HIS A 74 -2.54 -29.02 36.43
CA HIS A 74 -2.34 -29.48 35.06
C HIS A 74 -2.37 -28.29 34.12
N ILE A 75 -1.42 -28.23 33.19
CA ILE A 75 -1.32 -27.22 32.17
C ILE A 75 -1.60 -27.88 30.83
N LEU A 76 -2.61 -27.39 30.13
CA LEU A 76 -2.98 -27.83 28.78
C LEU A 76 -2.68 -26.68 27.81
N ILE A 77 -1.92 -26.96 26.75
CA ILE A 77 -1.53 -25.97 25.76
C ILE A 77 -2.02 -26.45 24.40
N ASP A 78 -2.92 -25.68 23.82
CA ASP A 78 -3.37 -25.90 22.44
C ASP A 78 -2.55 -25.04 21.47
N GLU A 79 -2.53 -25.42 20.18
CA GLU A 79 -1.75 -24.75 19.11
C GLU A 79 -0.30 -24.46 19.54
N PHE A 80 0.33 -25.44 20.18
CA PHE A 80 1.65 -25.27 20.81
C PHE A 80 2.70 -24.70 19.86
N GLN A 81 2.67 -25.02 18.57
CA GLN A 81 3.59 -24.52 17.54
C GLN A 81 3.55 -23.00 17.36
N ASP A 82 2.51 -22.31 17.82
CA ASP A 82 2.36 -20.86 17.66
C ASP A 82 2.93 -20.06 18.84
N ASN A 83 3.38 -20.74 19.90
CA ASN A 83 3.95 -20.06 21.05
C ASN A 83 5.32 -19.46 20.75
N ASN A 84 5.58 -18.30 21.33
CA ASN A 84 6.90 -17.69 21.32
C ASN A 84 7.72 -18.11 22.55
N PHE A 85 9.00 -17.77 22.55
CA PHE A 85 9.93 -18.10 23.63
C PHE A 85 9.44 -17.63 25.02
N ALA A 86 8.90 -16.41 25.12
CA ALA A 86 8.45 -15.84 26.40
C ALA A 86 7.21 -16.56 26.96
N GLN A 87 6.29 -16.97 26.09
CA GLN A 87 5.12 -17.77 26.45
C GLN A 87 5.55 -19.16 26.96
N PHE A 88 6.47 -19.81 26.24
CA PHE A 88 6.98 -21.11 26.70
C PHE A 88 7.80 -21.00 27.99
N ALA A 89 8.56 -19.92 28.18
CA ALA A 89 9.25 -19.65 29.44
C ALA A 89 8.27 -19.50 30.63
N LEU A 90 7.12 -18.88 30.42
CA LEU A 90 6.04 -18.80 31.39
C LEU A 90 5.52 -20.20 31.76
N VAL A 91 5.23 -21.04 30.76
CA VAL A 91 4.77 -22.42 30.94
C VAL A 91 5.77 -23.20 31.80
N LYS A 92 7.06 -23.15 31.47
CA LYS A 92 8.13 -23.84 32.22
C LYS A 92 8.11 -23.51 33.72
N LYS A 93 7.83 -22.23 34.07
CA LYS A 93 7.81 -21.76 35.48
C LYS A 93 6.59 -22.25 36.23
N ILE A 94 5.41 -22.18 35.59
CA ILE A 94 4.14 -22.52 36.28
C ILE A 94 3.91 -24.03 36.35
N THR A 95 4.59 -24.84 35.50
CA THR A 95 4.45 -26.30 35.52
C THR A 95 5.14 -26.91 36.74
N THR A 96 4.42 -27.77 37.46
CA THR A 96 4.92 -28.51 38.60
C THR A 96 4.87 -30.03 38.35
N GLY A 97 5.95 -30.73 38.62
CA GLY A 97 6.02 -32.18 38.48
C GLY A 97 5.82 -32.70 37.06
N GLY A 98 6.05 -31.88 36.04
CA GLY A 98 5.92 -32.28 34.63
C GLY A 98 4.46 -32.40 34.13
N ASN A 99 3.47 -31.99 34.90
CA ASN A 99 2.04 -32.07 34.54
C ASN A 99 1.65 -31.06 33.46
N VAL A 100 2.15 -31.24 32.26
CA VAL A 100 1.86 -30.43 31.09
C VAL A 100 1.52 -31.32 29.89
N THR A 101 0.51 -30.90 29.16
CA THR A 101 0.13 -31.52 27.88
C THR A 101 0.16 -30.45 26.81
N ALA A 102 0.95 -30.62 25.77
CA ALA A 102 1.05 -29.71 24.63
C ALA A 102 0.49 -30.41 23.38
N VAL A 103 -0.47 -29.77 22.74
CA VAL A 103 -1.07 -30.23 21.49
C VAL A 103 -0.72 -29.25 20.39
N GLY A 104 -0.33 -29.74 19.22
CA GLY A 104 -0.01 -28.89 18.09
C GLY A 104 0.50 -29.65 16.88
N ASP A 105 0.67 -28.90 15.81
CA ASP A 105 1.17 -29.40 14.52
C ASP A 105 2.25 -28.48 13.97
N ALA A 106 3.50 -28.94 13.96
CA ALA A 106 4.66 -28.18 13.46
C ALA A 106 4.47 -27.72 12.00
N ASP A 107 3.71 -28.46 11.18
CA ASP A 107 3.42 -28.12 9.81
C ASP A 107 2.44 -26.94 9.68
N GLN A 108 1.74 -26.59 10.75
CA GLN A 108 0.82 -25.44 10.83
C GLN A 108 1.43 -24.22 11.50
N ASN A 109 2.74 -24.19 11.74
CA ASN A 109 3.42 -23.01 12.25
C ASN A 109 3.56 -21.95 11.14
N ILE A 110 2.68 -20.94 11.15
CA ILE A 110 2.62 -19.81 10.18
C ILE A 110 2.67 -18.44 10.86
N TYR A 111 2.97 -18.37 12.17
CA TYR A 111 3.05 -17.11 12.95
C TYR A 111 4.47 -16.75 13.38
N ARG A 112 5.47 -17.14 12.57
CA ARG A 112 6.87 -16.77 12.83
C ARG A 112 7.08 -15.25 12.93
N PHE A 113 6.33 -14.47 12.17
CA PHE A 113 6.36 -13.00 12.22
C PHE A 113 5.90 -12.44 13.58
N GLN A 114 5.21 -13.23 14.41
CA GLN A 114 4.82 -12.92 15.79
C GLN A 114 5.75 -13.54 16.83
N GLY A 115 6.88 -14.12 16.40
CA GLY A 115 7.87 -14.72 17.28
C GLY A 115 7.72 -16.22 17.56
N ALA A 116 6.75 -16.90 16.90
CA ALA A 116 6.71 -18.36 16.95
C ALA A 116 7.99 -18.95 16.33
N TYR A 117 8.50 -20.03 16.90
CA TYR A 117 9.73 -20.66 16.41
C TYR A 117 9.55 -22.15 16.17
N THR A 118 10.23 -22.64 15.15
CA THR A 118 10.02 -23.98 14.57
C THR A 118 10.42 -25.09 15.52
N GLU A 119 11.44 -24.83 16.32
CA GLU A 119 12.09 -25.80 17.20
C GLU A 119 11.42 -25.91 18.58
N ILE A 120 10.23 -25.32 18.75
CA ILE A 120 9.52 -25.30 20.05
C ILE A 120 9.24 -26.71 20.58
N PHE A 121 8.94 -27.69 19.70
CA PHE A 121 8.74 -29.07 20.10
C PHE A 121 10.04 -29.73 20.58
N ALA A 122 11.16 -29.42 19.95
CA ALA A 122 12.47 -29.90 20.40
C ALA A 122 12.84 -29.31 21.78
N ASP A 123 12.53 -28.02 21.99
CA ASP A 123 12.75 -27.37 23.29
C ASP A 123 11.82 -27.94 24.37
N PHE A 124 10.58 -28.30 24.02
CA PHE A 124 9.67 -29.02 24.91
C PHE A 124 10.24 -30.38 25.34
N LYS A 125 10.68 -31.23 24.37
CA LYS A 125 11.28 -32.53 24.63
C LYS A 125 12.54 -32.44 25.52
N LYS A 126 13.35 -31.41 25.30
CA LYS A 126 14.51 -31.11 26.14
C LYS A 126 14.15 -30.67 27.56
N THR A 127 13.05 -29.92 27.69
CA THR A 127 12.61 -29.37 29.00
C THR A 127 11.92 -30.44 29.85
N PHE A 128 11.20 -31.37 29.22
CA PHE A 128 10.45 -32.43 29.87
C PHE A 128 10.92 -33.78 29.33
N PRO A 129 12.05 -34.32 29.78
CA PRO A 129 12.68 -35.50 29.17
C PRO A 129 11.85 -36.80 29.31
N ASP A 130 11.00 -36.88 30.31
CA ASP A 130 10.10 -38.02 30.54
C ASP A 130 8.75 -37.91 29.82
N PHE A 131 8.68 -37.15 28.72
CA PHE A 131 7.47 -36.95 27.94
C PHE A 131 6.97 -38.21 27.24
N THR A 132 5.67 -38.33 27.07
CA THR A 132 5.05 -39.33 26.20
C THR A 132 4.53 -38.65 24.95
N GLU A 133 4.99 -39.10 23.77
CA GLU A 133 4.54 -38.58 22.49
C GLU A 133 3.40 -39.44 21.93
N ILE A 134 2.28 -38.77 21.60
CA ILE A 134 1.11 -39.42 20.99
C ILE A 134 0.87 -38.75 19.64
N SER A 135 1.01 -39.49 18.54
CA SER A 135 0.73 -39.02 17.20
C SER A 135 -0.70 -39.29 16.78
N LEU A 136 -1.46 -38.24 16.44
CA LEU A 136 -2.82 -38.32 15.91
C LEU A 136 -2.73 -38.43 14.38
N VAL A 137 -2.80 -39.64 13.84
CA VAL A 137 -2.59 -39.93 12.41
C VAL A 137 -3.90 -39.92 11.60
N LYS A 138 -5.07 -40.10 12.24
CA LYS A 138 -6.37 -40.13 11.57
C LYS A 138 -6.91 -38.73 11.34
N ASN A 139 -7.14 -38.37 10.06
CA ASN A 139 -7.73 -37.11 9.67
C ASN A 139 -9.20 -37.30 9.28
N PHE A 140 -10.09 -36.60 10.00
CA PHE A 140 -11.54 -36.69 9.81
C PHE A 140 -12.11 -35.55 8.93
N ARG A 141 -11.27 -34.56 8.58
CA ARG A 141 -11.66 -33.36 7.83
C ARG A 141 -11.48 -33.53 6.33
N ASN A 142 -10.29 -33.84 5.91
CA ASN A 142 -9.86 -33.71 4.52
C ASN A 142 -10.05 -35.01 3.71
N PRO A 143 -10.40 -34.91 2.40
CA PRO A 143 -10.33 -36.03 1.46
C PRO A 143 -8.90 -36.57 1.30
N LYS A 144 -8.78 -37.80 0.86
CA LYS A 144 -7.47 -38.48 0.67
C LYS A 144 -6.57 -37.73 -0.32
N SER A 145 -7.13 -37.26 -1.44
CA SER A 145 -6.42 -36.49 -2.46
C SER A 145 -5.80 -35.20 -1.89
N VAL A 146 -6.53 -34.48 -1.00
CA VAL A 146 -6.04 -33.27 -0.34
C VAL A 146 -4.89 -33.60 0.62
N ILE A 147 -4.99 -34.68 1.40
CA ILE A 147 -3.93 -35.11 2.31
C ILE A 147 -2.69 -35.51 1.52
N ASN A 148 -2.84 -36.34 0.49
CA ASN A 148 -1.73 -36.77 -0.35
C ASN A 148 -1.00 -35.58 -0.98
N LEU A 149 -1.76 -34.66 -1.58
CA LEU A 149 -1.19 -33.50 -2.28
C LEU A 149 -0.52 -32.51 -1.32
N SER A 150 -1.15 -32.22 -0.16
CA SER A 150 -0.55 -31.37 0.86
C SER A 150 0.67 -32.01 1.53
N GLY A 151 0.71 -33.35 1.66
CA GLY A 151 1.88 -34.11 2.07
C GLY A 151 3.02 -33.96 1.07
N GLN A 152 2.78 -34.21 -0.23
CA GLN A 152 3.78 -34.03 -1.30
C GLN A 152 4.33 -32.58 -1.34
N LEU A 153 3.51 -31.59 -1.06
CA LEU A 153 3.96 -30.19 -0.94
C LEU A 153 4.99 -30.04 0.19
N LEU A 154 4.74 -30.65 1.34
CA LEU A 154 5.61 -30.55 2.52
C LEU A 154 6.87 -31.41 2.42
N GLU A 155 6.86 -32.52 1.68
CA GLU A 155 8.02 -33.40 1.47
C GLU A 155 9.21 -32.70 0.79
N GLN A 156 8.96 -31.56 0.12
CA GLN A 156 10.00 -30.72 -0.43
C GLN A 156 10.78 -29.94 0.65
N ASP A 157 10.38 -29.97 1.91
CA ASP A 157 11.09 -29.41 3.05
C ASP A 157 11.97 -30.50 3.68
N THR A 158 13.26 -30.50 3.36
CA THR A 158 14.25 -31.50 3.84
C THR A 158 14.52 -31.42 5.35
N PHE A 159 14.05 -30.40 6.02
CA PHE A 159 14.17 -30.22 7.48
C PHE A 159 12.92 -30.65 8.25
N ARG A 160 11.94 -31.21 7.56
CA ARG A 160 10.67 -31.66 8.14
C ARG A 160 10.76 -33.12 8.57
N ASP A 161 10.21 -33.44 9.75
CA ASP A 161 9.97 -34.82 10.16
C ASP A 161 8.74 -35.36 9.39
N PRO A 162 8.88 -36.50 8.67
CA PRO A 162 7.79 -37.13 7.94
C PRO A 162 6.64 -37.51 8.86
N LYS A 163 5.39 -37.29 8.40
CA LYS A 163 4.17 -37.71 9.11
C LYS A 163 3.30 -38.55 8.19
N ASN A 164 2.81 -39.67 8.70
CA ASN A 164 1.80 -40.47 8.01
C ASN A 164 0.42 -40.05 8.50
N ILE A 165 -0.30 -39.26 7.68
CA ILE A 165 -1.65 -38.83 7.95
C ILE A 165 -2.60 -39.59 7.03
N GLU A 166 -3.64 -40.22 7.60
CA GLU A 166 -4.62 -41.02 6.87
C GLU A 166 -5.99 -40.37 6.91
N SER A 167 -6.62 -40.21 5.74
CA SER A 167 -8.00 -39.77 5.67
C SER A 167 -8.98 -40.87 6.11
N THR A 168 -9.96 -40.50 6.89
CA THR A 168 -11.09 -41.37 7.21
C THR A 168 -12.30 -41.13 6.29
N LYS A 169 -12.21 -40.16 5.39
CA LYS A 169 -13.29 -39.83 4.44
C LYS A 169 -13.44 -40.95 3.41
N LYS A 170 -14.69 -41.32 3.12
CA LYS A 170 -15.02 -42.31 2.07
C LYS A 170 -15.02 -41.66 0.68
N GLU A 171 -15.46 -40.42 0.60
CA GLU A 171 -15.46 -39.65 -0.63
C GLU A 171 -14.09 -39.01 -0.87
N ASP A 172 -13.55 -39.15 -2.06
CA ASP A 172 -12.24 -38.61 -2.45
C ASP A 172 -12.40 -37.80 -3.74
N ASN A 173 -12.61 -36.50 -3.57
CA ASN A 173 -12.66 -35.55 -4.67
C ASN A 173 -11.23 -35.11 -5.03
N LYS A 174 -10.82 -35.30 -6.29
CA LYS A 174 -9.54 -34.79 -6.79
C LYS A 174 -9.44 -33.28 -6.56
N VAL A 175 -8.24 -32.82 -6.24
CA VAL A 175 -7.95 -31.37 -6.14
C VAL A 175 -7.97 -30.76 -7.54
N SER A 176 -8.73 -29.71 -7.74
CA SER A 176 -8.76 -28.99 -9.01
C SER A 176 -7.68 -27.93 -9.05
N VAL A 177 -6.77 -28.02 -10.03
CA VAL A 177 -5.83 -26.93 -10.37
C VAL A 177 -6.36 -26.20 -11.59
N VAL A 178 -6.69 -24.91 -11.43
CA VAL A 178 -7.33 -24.11 -12.47
C VAL A 178 -6.39 -23.01 -12.95
N GLU A 179 -5.98 -23.13 -14.21
CA GLU A 179 -5.27 -22.09 -14.94
C GLU A 179 -6.30 -21.16 -15.58
N CYS A 180 -6.31 -19.89 -15.20
CA CYS A 180 -7.23 -18.89 -15.72
C CYS A 180 -6.51 -17.93 -16.66
N SER A 181 -7.16 -17.46 -17.74
CA SER A 181 -6.58 -16.49 -18.66
C SER A 181 -6.27 -15.14 -17.96
N SER A 182 -7.13 -14.71 -17.03
CA SER A 182 -6.99 -13.43 -16.32
C SER A 182 -7.51 -13.50 -14.87
N GLU A 183 -7.32 -12.41 -14.09
CA GLU A 183 -7.93 -12.24 -12.76
C GLU A 183 -9.46 -12.24 -12.84
N ILE A 184 -10.03 -11.67 -13.90
CA ILE A 184 -11.48 -11.66 -14.15
C ILE A 184 -11.97 -13.08 -14.42
N ALA A 185 -11.28 -13.82 -15.28
CA ALA A 185 -11.58 -15.23 -15.57
C ALA A 185 -11.54 -16.09 -14.30
N GLN A 186 -10.62 -15.79 -13.36
CA GLN A 186 -10.54 -16.47 -12.06
C GLN A 186 -11.82 -16.23 -11.24
N ALA A 187 -12.28 -14.99 -11.15
CA ALA A 187 -13.52 -14.66 -10.42
C ALA A 187 -14.76 -15.25 -11.10
N GLU A 188 -14.83 -15.20 -12.43
CA GLU A 188 -15.92 -15.78 -13.22
C GLU A 188 -16.00 -17.30 -13.02
N PHE A 189 -14.87 -18.01 -13.05
CA PHE A 189 -14.84 -19.43 -12.73
C PHE A 189 -15.42 -19.72 -11.36
N ILE A 190 -15.00 -18.95 -10.33
CA ILE A 190 -15.48 -19.11 -8.94
C ILE A 190 -17.00 -18.92 -8.89
N LYS A 191 -17.52 -17.82 -9.49
CA LYS A 191 -18.96 -17.54 -9.57
C LYS A 191 -19.73 -18.71 -10.18
N ASN A 192 -19.28 -19.15 -11.37
CA ASN A 192 -19.94 -20.22 -12.11
C ASN A 192 -19.91 -21.54 -11.31
N LYS A 193 -18.79 -21.84 -10.67
CA LYS A 193 -18.63 -23.07 -9.89
C LYS A 193 -19.46 -23.08 -8.62
N ILE A 194 -19.55 -21.95 -7.90
CA ILE A 194 -20.45 -21.80 -6.76
C ILE A 194 -21.91 -22.03 -7.18
N GLY A 195 -22.35 -21.37 -8.27
CA GLY A 195 -23.72 -21.53 -8.78
C GLY A 195 -24.02 -22.96 -9.21
N GLU A 196 -23.09 -23.62 -9.91
CA GLU A 196 -23.20 -25.04 -10.29
C GLU A 196 -23.33 -25.96 -9.08
N MET A 197 -22.47 -25.76 -8.06
CA MET A 197 -22.44 -26.64 -6.87
C MET A 197 -23.68 -26.48 -6.00
N ILE A 198 -24.17 -25.26 -5.79
CA ILE A 198 -25.43 -25.01 -5.06
C ILE A 198 -26.61 -25.62 -5.81
N LYS A 199 -26.65 -25.48 -7.16
CA LYS A 199 -27.71 -26.07 -7.98
C LYS A 199 -27.73 -27.60 -7.93
N ASN A 200 -26.55 -28.22 -7.95
CA ASN A 200 -26.41 -29.69 -7.98
C ASN A 200 -26.50 -30.33 -6.60
N ASN A 201 -26.24 -29.59 -5.54
CA ASN A 201 -26.36 -30.05 -4.16
C ASN A 201 -27.18 -29.06 -3.31
N PRO A 202 -28.49 -29.31 -3.10
CA PRO A 202 -29.34 -28.41 -2.29
C PRO A 202 -28.92 -28.25 -0.84
N GLY A 203 -27.98 -29.06 -0.35
CA GLY A 203 -27.39 -28.92 0.99
C GLY A 203 -26.35 -27.83 1.09
N TYR A 204 -25.82 -27.31 -0.03
CA TYR A 204 -24.85 -26.23 -0.06
C TYR A 204 -25.52 -24.86 -0.05
N SER A 205 -24.95 -23.95 0.70
CA SER A 205 -25.29 -22.54 0.75
C SER A 205 -24.02 -21.70 0.60
N PHE A 206 -24.12 -20.39 0.42
CA PHE A 206 -22.94 -19.53 0.22
C PHE A 206 -21.93 -19.61 1.37
N ARG A 207 -22.36 -19.84 2.61
CA ARG A 207 -21.49 -19.97 3.80
C ARG A 207 -20.54 -21.18 3.74
N ASP A 208 -20.83 -22.17 2.91
CA ASP A 208 -20.04 -23.39 2.77
C ASP A 208 -18.79 -23.18 1.89
N PHE A 209 -18.71 -22.03 1.25
CA PHE A 209 -17.62 -21.65 0.35
C PHE A 209 -16.67 -20.64 0.99
N ALA A 210 -15.37 -20.89 0.84
CA ALA A 210 -14.33 -19.95 1.23
C ALA A 210 -13.36 -19.65 0.07
N ILE A 211 -12.97 -18.39 -0.05
CA ILE A 211 -11.93 -17.91 -0.95
C ILE A 211 -10.76 -17.43 -0.12
N LEU A 212 -9.63 -18.11 -0.25
CA LEU A 212 -8.44 -17.87 0.53
C LEU A 212 -7.35 -17.29 -0.35
N SER A 213 -6.72 -16.20 0.10
CA SER A 213 -5.62 -15.53 -0.59
C SER A 213 -4.38 -15.42 0.29
N ARG A 214 -3.21 -15.26 -0.33
CA ARG A 214 -1.97 -14.99 0.42
C ARG A 214 -1.90 -13.53 0.90
N ARG A 215 -2.35 -12.58 0.09
CA ARG A 215 -2.40 -11.17 0.41
C ARG A 215 -3.83 -10.67 0.50
N GLN A 216 -4.07 -9.74 1.39
CA GLN A 216 -5.39 -9.16 1.60
C GLN A 216 -5.96 -8.51 0.34
N GLN A 217 -5.11 -7.78 -0.41
CA GLN A 217 -5.54 -7.09 -1.63
C GLN A 217 -6.03 -8.05 -2.71
N ASP A 218 -5.36 -9.20 -2.85
CA ASP A 218 -5.73 -10.21 -3.84
C ASP A 218 -7.14 -10.77 -3.54
N GLY A 219 -7.42 -11.07 -2.26
CA GLY A 219 -8.77 -11.49 -1.82
C GLY A 219 -9.82 -10.38 -1.97
N LEU A 220 -9.46 -9.14 -1.68
CA LEU A 220 -10.36 -8.00 -1.82
C LEU A 220 -10.78 -7.79 -3.28
N ASN A 221 -9.84 -7.91 -4.24
CA ASN A 221 -10.14 -7.78 -5.67
C ASN A 221 -11.17 -8.82 -6.12
N ILE A 222 -10.99 -10.07 -5.73
CA ILE A 222 -11.95 -11.14 -6.04
C ILE A 222 -13.31 -10.88 -5.36
N ALA A 223 -13.30 -10.45 -4.08
CA ALA A 223 -14.53 -10.14 -3.36
C ALA A 223 -15.34 -9.05 -4.07
N LYS A 224 -14.69 -8.01 -4.58
CA LYS A 224 -15.33 -6.93 -5.33
C LYS A 224 -16.00 -7.42 -6.61
N ILE A 225 -15.27 -8.21 -7.41
CA ILE A 225 -15.81 -8.76 -8.66
C ILE A 225 -17.02 -9.66 -8.36
N LEU A 226 -16.93 -10.55 -7.37
CA LEU A 226 -18.04 -11.43 -7.03
C LEU A 226 -19.27 -10.67 -6.51
N ALA A 227 -19.06 -9.63 -5.69
CA ALA A 227 -20.14 -8.79 -5.19
C ALA A 227 -20.83 -8.02 -6.32
N SER A 228 -20.07 -7.47 -7.30
CA SER A 228 -20.65 -6.80 -8.46
C SER A 228 -21.46 -7.75 -9.35
N GLU A 229 -21.17 -9.03 -9.28
CA GLU A 229 -21.89 -10.11 -9.97
C GLU A 229 -23.04 -10.72 -9.14
N GLY A 230 -23.39 -10.10 -8.01
CA GLY A 230 -24.54 -10.47 -7.17
C GLY A 230 -24.29 -11.66 -6.23
N ILE A 231 -23.05 -12.11 -6.06
CA ILE A 231 -22.71 -13.14 -5.07
C ILE A 231 -22.57 -12.50 -3.69
N PRO A 232 -23.29 -12.96 -2.66
CA PRO A 232 -23.13 -12.44 -1.30
C PRO A 232 -21.75 -12.83 -0.77
N VAL A 233 -20.93 -11.83 -0.39
CA VAL A 233 -19.55 -12.00 0.04
C VAL A 233 -19.33 -11.42 1.43
N LYS A 234 -18.68 -12.19 2.30
CA LYS A 234 -18.18 -11.75 3.62
C LYS A 234 -16.65 -11.62 3.55
N TYR A 235 -16.16 -10.38 3.39
CA TYR A 235 -14.72 -10.13 3.39
C TYR A 235 -14.18 -9.95 4.81
N ILE A 236 -13.14 -10.73 5.17
CA ILE A 236 -12.44 -10.66 6.45
C ILE A 236 -11.01 -10.20 6.18
N GLY A 237 -10.78 -8.90 6.22
CA GLY A 237 -9.48 -8.30 5.91
C GLY A 237 -9.26 -7.00 6.66
N LYS A 238 -8.05 -6.44 6.50
CA LYS A 238 -7.73 -5.06 6.89
C LYS A 238 -7.75 -4.21 5.64
N SER A 239 -8.38 -3.05 5.69
CA SER A 239 -8.35 -2.06 4.61
C SER A 239 -7.49 -0.88 5.03
N LYS A 240 -6.61 -0.43 4.13
CA LYS A 240 -5.79 0.76 4.42
C LYS A 240 -6.68 2.01 4.37
N VAL A 241 -6.69 2.78 5.44
CA VAL A 241 -7.44 4.04 5.55
C VAL A 241 -7.07 4.98 4.40
N HIS A 242 -5.79 5.11 4.09
CA HIS A 242 -5.32 5.97 2.98
C HIS A 242 -5.72 5.48 1.58
N GLY A 243 -6.15 4.23 1.43
CA GLY A 243 -6.69 3.68 0.17
C GLY A 243 -8.19 3.93 -0.02
N SER A 244 -8.89 4.34 1.03
CA SER A 244 -10.32 4.60 1.02
C SER A 244 -10.63 5.98 0.43
N PRO A 245 -11.45 6.09 -0.63
CA PRO A 245 -11.88 7.37 -1.19
C PRO A 245 -12.55 8.28 -0.16
N SER A 246 -13.46 7.73 0.65
CA SER A 246 -14.19 8.50 1.68
C SER A 246 -13.26 8.99 2.79
N ALA A 247 -12.30 8.16 3.21
CA ALA A 247 -11.30 8.58 4.19
C ALA A 247 -10.37 9.66 3.63
N GLN A 248 -9.97 9.57 2.36
CA GLN A 248 -9.16 10.61 1.70
C GLN A 248 -9.89 11.97 1.71
N VAL A 249 -11.20 11.98 1.46
CA VAL A 249 -12.03 13.21 1.54
C VAL A 249 -12.10 13.71 2.97
N LEU A 250 -12.38 12.84 3.94
CA LEU A 250 -12.38 13.19 5.36
C LEU A 250 -11.03 13.81 5.80
N PHE A 251 -9.92 13.15 5.49
CA PHE A 251 -8.59 13.66 5.81
C PHE A 251 -8.23 14.94 5.06
N ALA A 252 -8.78 15.17 3.86
CA ALA A 252 -8.60 16.43 3.17
C ALA A 252 -9.26 17.59 3.96
N PHE A 253 -10.50 17.42 4.46
CA PHE A 253 -11.12 18.38 5.37
C PHE A 253 -10.29 18.62 6.63
N LEU A 254 -9.87 17.54 7.30
CA LEU A 254 -9.11 17.65 8.54
C LEU A 254 -7.77 18.38 8.35
N ARG A 255 -7.05 18.12 7.24
CA ARG A 255 -5.79 18.81 6.92
C ARG A 255 -6.00 20.30 6.65
N ILE A 256 -7.06 20.66 5.93
CA ILE A 256 -7.39 22.07 5.70
C ILE A 256 -7.76 22.76 7.02
N ILE A 257 -8.51 22.09 7.89
CA ILE A 257 -8.87 22.61 9.22
C ILE A 257 -7.62 22.84 10.08
N ALA A 258 -6.67 21.89 10.05
CA ALA A 258 -5.45 21.95 10.86
C ALA A 258 -4.44 23.00 10.36
N ASP A 259 -4.30 23.16 9.05
CA ASP A 259 -3.36 24.10 8.42
C ASP A 259 -3.91 24.59 7.06
N PRO A 260 -4.78 25.61 7.06
CA PRO A 260 -5.34 26.14 5.83
C PRO A 260 -4.30 26.66 4.85
N MET A 261 -3.19 27.22 5.35
CA MET A 261 -2.18 27.88 4.52
C MET A 261 -1.25 26.90 3.77
N ASN A 262 -1.22 25.62 4.17
CA ASN A 262 -0.38 24.59 3.55
C ASN A 262 -1.22 23.36 3.11
N SER A 263 -2.36 23.61 2.51
CA SER A 263 -3.35 22.56 2.23
C SER A 263 -3.75 22.43 0.76
N MET A 264 -2.94 22.95 -0.19
CA MET A 264 -3.23 22.92 -1.63
C MET A 264 -3.67 21.53 -2.13
N ILE A 265 -2.94 20.47 -1.78
CA ILE A 265 -3.27 19.10 -2.21
C ILE A 265 -4.63 18.65 -1.66
N SER A 266 -4.94 19.01 -0.43
CA SER A 266 -6.23 18.70 0.20
C SER A 266 -7.38 19.51 -0.43
N ILE A 267 -7.13 20.77 -0.75
CA ILE A 267 -8.07 21.62 -1.49
C ILE A 267 -8.35 21.06 -2.88
N ILE A 268 -7.31 20.67 -3.63
CA ILE A 268 -7.44 20.02 -4.95
C ILE A 268 -8.33 18.77 -4.82
N ARG A 269 -8.05 17.92 -3.83
CA ARG A 269 -8.83 16.70 -3.61
C ARG A 269 -10.31 17.00 -3.38
N LEU A 270 -10.64 18.03 -2.60
CA LEU A 270 -12.03 18.43 -2.39
C LEU A 270 -12.64 19.04 -3.66
N LEU A 271 -11.92 19.89 -4.39
CA LEU A 271 -12.39 20.44 -5.65
C LEU A 271 -12.70 19.34 -6.67
N GLU A 272 -11.86 18.31 -6.77
CA GLU A 272 -12.11 17.11 -7.59
C GLU A 272 -13.37 16.34 -7.11
N GLU A 273 -13.54 16.15 -5.80
CA GLU A 273 -14.70 15.43 -5.22
C GLU A 273 -16.02 16.19 -5.45
N TYR A 274 -15.97 17.51 -5.51
CA TYR A 274 -17.12 18.38 -5.79
C TYR A 274 -17.28 18.71 -7.29
N ASP A 275 -16.68 17.88 -8.17
CA ASP A 275 -16.80 17.99 -9.63
C ASP A 275 -16.38 19.36 -10.20
N ILE A 276 -15.43 20.04 -9.56
CA ILE A 276 -14.86 21.26 -10.11
C ILE A 276 -13.94 20.90 -11.28
N LEU A 277 -14.14 21.55 -12.41
CA LEU A 277 -13.42 21.27 -13.64
C LEU A 277 -11.91 21.46 -13.47
N PRO A 278 -11.07 20.58 -14.05
CA PRO A 278 -9.61 20.67 -13.95
C PRO A 278 -9.02 22.02 -14.36
N GLN A 279 -9.66 22.71 -15.29
CA GLN A 279 -9.28 24.06 -15.71
C GLN A 279 -9.42 25.09 -14.62
N ASN A 280 -10.53 25.05 -13.87
CA ASN A 280 -10.75 25.94 -12.73
C ASN A 280 -9.74 25.65 -11.62
N ILE A 281 -9.47 24.36 -11.36
CA ILE A 281 -8.44 23.92 -10.40
C ILE A 281 -7.07 24.43 -10.82
N SER A 282 -6.72 24.27 -12.10
CA SER A 282 -5.45 24.78 -12.66
C SER A 282 -5.31 26.29 -12.54
N LYS A 283 -6.39 27.04 -12.79
CA LYS A 283 -6.39 28.53 -12.63
C LYS A 283 -6.18 28.92 -11.17
N ILE A 284 -6.89 28.26 -10.23
CA ILE A 284 -6.73 28.48 -8.78
C ILE A 284 -5.28 28.22 -8.37
N ASN A 285 -4.71 27.10 -8.77
CA ASN A 285 -3.34 26.72 -8.40
C ASN A 285 -2.31 27.66 -9.00
N ARG A 286 -2.52 28.13 -10.24
CA ARG A 286 -1.65 29.11 -10.88
C ARG A 286 -1.67 30.43 -10.13
N GLU A 287 -2.85 30.91 -9.73
CA GLU A 287 -2.98 32.13 -8.94
C GLU A 287 -2.34 31.95 -7.55
N ALA A 288 -2.54 30.82 -6.90
CA ALA A 288 -1.89 30.49 -5.64
C ALA A 288 -0.34 30.53 -5.78
N GLY A 289 0.20 29.95 -6.86
CA GLY A 289 1.62 30.01 -7.17
C GLY A 289 2.13 31.44 -7.44
N VAL A 290 1.30 32.31 -8.03
CA VAL A 290 1.65 33.74 -8.19
C VAL A 290 1.72 34.45 -6.83
N ARG A 291 0.76 34.20 -5.94
CA ARG A 291 0.72 34.79 -4.59
C ARG A 291 1.84 34.28 -3.69
N ALA A 292 2.26 33.04 -3.88
CA ALA A 292 3.34 32.42 -3.13
C ALA A 292 4.75 32.87 -3.57
N ARG A 293 4.90 33.58 -4.69
CA ARG A 293 6.22 34.00 -5.19
C ARG A 293 6.97 34.87 -4.17
N GLY A 294 8.15 34.41 -3.80
CA GLY A 294 9.02 35.10 -2.82
C GLY A 294 8.54 35.00 -1.37
N LYS A 295 7.60 34.09 -1.09
CA LYS A 295 7.07 33.83 0.25
C LYS A 295 7.27 32.36 0.62
N THR A 296 7.44 32.10 1.90
CA THR A 296 7.71 30.75 2.43
C THR A 296 6.68 30.29 3.48
N ASP A 297 5.69 31.11 3.76
CA ASP A 297 4.72 30.95 4.84
C ASP A 297 3.45 30.15 4.45
N GLY A 298 3.26 29.84 3.15
CA GLY A 298 2.11 29.05 2.71
C GLY A 298 2.05 28.78 1.21
N ASP A 299 1.08 27.97 0.81
CA ASP A 299 0.78 27.65 -0.59
C ASP A 299 -0.30 28.56 -1.20
N TYR A 300 -0.98 29.37 -0.39
CA TYR A 300 -1.98 30.36 -0.76
C TYR A 300 -3.21 29.86 -1.51
N ALA A 301 -3.40 28.54 -1.66
CA ALA A 301 -4.58 27.99 -2.34
C ALA A 301 -5.88 28.33 -1.58
N PHE A 302 -5.83 28.29 -0.26
CA PHE A 302 -6.97 28.66 0.60
C PHE A 302 -7.38 30.12 0.44
N ASP A 303 -6.42 31.05 0.36
CA ASP A 303 -6.69 32.46 0.15
C ASP A 303 -7.32 32.74 -1.22
N VAL A 304 -6.85 32.00 -2.25
CA VAL A 304 -7.41 32.13 -3.61
C VAL A 304 -8.86 31.70 -3.66
N ILE A 305 -9.24 30.58 -3.03
CA ILE A 305 -10.65 30.15 -2.99
C ILE A 305 -11.50 31.00 -2.06
N SER A 306 -10.88 31.72 -1.10
CA SER A 306 -11.60 32.58 -0.18
C SER A 306 -12.07 33.89 -0.83
N ASP A 307 -11.24 34.50 -1.65
CA ASP A 307 -11.56 35.83 -2.28
C ASP A 307 -12.03 35.69 -3.72
N LEU A 308 -11.83 34.54 -4.35
CA LEU A 308 -12.24 34.21 -5.73
C LEU A 308 -11.91 35.28 -6.78
N LYS A 309 -10.80 35.99 -6.60
CA LYS A 309 -10.26 36.95 -7.55
C LYS A 309 -9.49 36.32 -8.70
N VAL A 310 -9.97 35.16 -9.18
CA VAL A 310 -9.41 34.45 -10.32
C VAL A 310 -10.24 34.76 -11.55
N GLU A 311 -9.58 35.25 -12.61
CA GLU A 311 -10.24 35.53 -13.86
C GLU A 311 -10.74 34.26 -14.55
N HIS A 312 -11.91 34.41 -15.22
CA HIS A 312 -12.51 33.35 -16.04
C HIS A 312 -12.84 32.03 -15.30
N LEU A 313 -13.15 32.06 -14.01
CA LEU A 313 -13.72 30.91 -13.30
C LEU A 313 -15.19 30.72 -13.69
N THR A 314 -15.54 29.50 -14.14
CA THR A 314 -16.91 29.17 -14.57
C THR A 314 -17.79 28.61 -13.43
N GLN A 315 -17.17 28.03 -12.38
CA GLN A 315 -17.88 27.36 -11.26
C GLN A 315 -17.75 28.12 -9.94
N LYS A 316 -17.86 29.46 -9.98
CA LYS A 316 -17.65 30.29 -8.78
C LYS A 316 -18.59 29.95 -7.63
N THR A 317 -19.89 29.73 -7.90
CA THR A 317 -20.88 29.41 -6.87
C THR A 317 -20.55 28.12 -6.13
N GLN A 318 -20.24 27.04 -6.87
CA GLN A 318 -19.88 25.75 -6.28
C GLN A 318 -18.61 25.84 -5.42
N ILE A 319 -17.61 26.60 -5.89
CA ILE A 319 -16.38 26.84 -5.12
C ILE A 319 -16.67 27.64 -3.85
N GLN A 320 -17.58 28.63 -3.91
CA GLN A 320 -17.99 29.41 -2.75
C GLN A 320 -18.74 28.58 -1.71
N GLU A 321 -19.62 27.69 -2.15
CA GLU A 321 -20.33 26.74 -1.26
C GLU A 321 -19.38 25.81 -0.54
N LEU A 322 -18.42 25.21 -1.29
CA LEU A 322 -17.36 24.38 -0.69
C LEU A 322 -16.53 25.18 0.31
N PHE A 323 -16.09 26.39 -0.04
CA PHE A 323 -15.33 27.25 0.85
C PHE A 323 -16.11 27.63 2.12
N SER A 324 -17.39 27.94 1.98
CA SER A 324 -18.28 28.20 3.12
C SER A 324 -18.36 27.02 4.07
N THR A 325 -18.49 25.81 3.52
CA THR A 325 -18.49 24.55 4.28
C THR A 325 -17.18 24.32 5.02
N ILE A 326 -16.05 24.53 4.34
CA ILE A 326 -14.71 24.41 4.96
C ILE A 326 -14.57 25.41 6.11
N ASN A 327 -14.93 26.69 5.89
CA ASN A 327 -14.84 27.72 6.93
C ASN A 327 -15.71 27.43 8.14
N GLU A 328 -16.87 26.84 7.94
CA GLU A 328 -17.73 26.43 9.04
C GLU A 328 -17.06 25.35 9.89
N PHE A 329 -16.42 24.37 9.26
CA PHE A 329 -15.67 23.35 9.99
C PHE A 329 -14.41 23.90 10.69
N ILE A 330 -13.71 24.88 10.10
CA ILE A 330 -12.59 25.57 10.76
C ILE A 330 -13.08 26.30 12.04
N LYS A 331 -14.23 26.97 11.96
CA LYS A 331 -14.82 27.63 13.14
C LYS A 331 -15.24 26.60 14.19
N LEU A 332 -15.88 25.53 13.76
CA LEU A 332 -16.37 24.47 14.64
C LEU A 332 -15.23 23.75 15.37
N ALA A 333 -14.09 23.57 14.72
CA ALA A 333 -12.92 22.90 15.31
C ALA A 333 -12.26 23.71 16.46
N LYS A 334 -12.62 24.98 16.64
CA LYS A 334 -12.14 25.80 17.78
C LYS A 334 -12.78 25.40 19.11
N ASP A 335 -14.02 24.90 19.06
CA ASP A 335 -14.84 24.65 20.24
C ASP A 335 -15.23 23.15 20.37
N HIS A 336 -14.77 22.29 19.47
CA HIS A 336 -15.15 20.89 19.41
C HIS A 336 -13.91 19.98 19.34
N THR A 337 -14.05 18.80 19.94
CA THR A 337 -13.00 17.78 19.89
C THR A 337 -12.86 17.16 18.48
N PRO A 338 -11.72 16.54 18.14
CA PRO A 338 -11.52 15.89 16.85
C PRO A 338 -12.63 14.91 16.48
N SER A 339 -13.08 14.06 17.42
CA SER A 339 -14.17 13.10 17.16
C SER A 339 -15.49 13.79 16.83
N GLN A 340 -15.81 14.88 17.50
CA GLN A 340 -17.01 15.67 17.22
C GLN A 340 -16.94 16.36 15.86
N VAL A 341 -15.77 16.89 15.47
CA VAL A 341 -15.53 17.47 14.15
C VAL A 341 -15.68 16.41 13.06
N ILE A 342 -15.03 15.26 13.22
CA ILE A 342 -15.10 14.12 12.29
C ILE A 342 -16.56 13.67 12.12
N TYR A 343 -17.28 13.48 13.22
CA TYR A 343 -18.70 13.08 13.18
C TYR A 343 -19.55 14.07 12.37
N LYS A 344 -19.34 15.38 12.57
CA LYS A 344 -20.10 16.42 11.85
C LYS A 344 -19.70 16.49 10.37
N ILE A 345 -18.43 16.27 10.02
CA ILE A 345 -18.01 16.16 8.62
C ILE A 345 -18.72 14.97 7.96
N ILE A 346 -18.71 13.80 8.59
CA ILE A 346 -19.31 12.58 8.02
C ILE A 346 -20.83 12.74 7.86
N ARG A 347 -21.55 13.27 8.89
CA ARG A 347 -23.01 13.19 9.01
C ARG A 347 -23.78 14.38 8.47
N ASN A 348 -23.28 15.60 8.62
CA ASN A 348 -24.17 16.76 8.57
C ASN A 348 -24.04 17.65 7.33
N LYS A 349 -22.87 17.70 6.65
CA LYS A 349 -22.65 18.70 5.60
C LYS A 349 -21.86 18.19 4.38
N THR A 350 -21.40 16.97 4.44
CA THR A 350 -20.81 16.32 3.28
C THR A 350 -21.72 15.15 2.90
N ASP A 351 -21.84 14.85 1.64
CA ASP A 351 -22.60 13.67 1.19
C ASP A 351 -21.88 12.35 1.50
N LEU A 352 -20.80 12.39 2.30
CA LEU A 352 -20.01 11.19 2.63
C LEU A 352 -20.87 10.08 3.22
N TYR A 353 -21.73 10.39 4.20
CA TYR A 353 -22.58 9.37 4.79
C TYR A 353 -23.65 8.87 3.82
N LYS A 354 -24.29 9.77 3.08
CA LYS A 354 -25.32 9.39 2.10
C LYS A 354 -24.75 8.51 1.01
N LYS A 355 -23.57 8.84 0.47
CA LYS A 355 -22.88 8.08 -0.57
C LYS A 355 -22.58 6.64 -0.16
N ILE A 356 -22.33 6.40 1.13
CA ILE A 356 -21.96 5.07 1.66
C ILE A 356 -23.10 4.35 2.39
N SER A 357 -24.19 5.03 2.74
CA SER A 357 -25.32 4.44 3.49
C SER A 357 -26.39 3.85 2.59
N ASN A 358 -26.51 4.33 1.36
CA ASN A 358 -27.56 3.94 0.43
C ASN A 358 -27.22 2.70 -0.41
N ASP A 359 -26.06 2.10 -0.18
CA ASP A 359 -25.54 0.97 -0.92
C ASP A 359 -25.04 -0.10 0.05
N ASP A 360 -25.55 -1.33 -0.10
CA ASP A 360 -25.14 -2.49 0.68
C ASP A 360 -23.97 -3.27 0.06
N SER A 361 -23.26 -2.67 -0.89
CA SER A 361 -22.06 -3.26 -1.50
C SER A 361 -20.94 -3.49 -0.46
N VAL A 362 -20.03 -4.40 -0.80
CA VAL A 362 -18.83 -4.67 0.01
C VAL A 362 -17.98 -3.41 0.15
N GLU A 363 -17.88 -2.61 -0.91
CA GLU A 363 -17.17 -1.34 -0.92
C GLU A 363 -17.75 -0.37 0.09
N SER A 364 -19.04 -0.13 0.04
CA SER A 364 -19.73 0.79 0.95
C SER A 364 -19.65 0.33 2.40
N PHE A 365 -19.69 -0.98 2.63
CA PHE A 365 -19.44 -1.54 3.95
C PHE A 365 -18.00 -1.26 4.43
N ILE A 366 -16.98 -1.49 3.58
CA ILE A 366 -15.57 -1.21 3.90
C ILE A 366 -15.39 0.27 4.20
N GLU A 367 -15.93 1.17 3.36
CA GLU A 367 -15.85 2.61 3.55
C GLU A 367 -16.49 3.04 4.89
N ARG A 368 -17.70 2.53 5.21
CA ARG A 368 -18.35 2.77 6.53
C ARG A 368 -17.47 2.32 7.69
N SER A 369 -16.89 1.12 7.58
CA SER A 369 -16.03 0.56 8.63
C SER A 369 -14.76 1.39 8.83
N ILE A 370 -14.17 1.89 7.75
CA ILE A 370 -12.99 2.76 7.79
C ILE A 370 -13.31 4.09 8.47
N LEU A 371 -14.39 4.76 8.05
CA LEU A 371 -14.80 6.04 8.65
C LEU A 371 -15.15 5.90 10.14
N ASN A 372 -15.84 4.83 10.50
CA ASN A 372 -16.16 4.54 11.90
C ASN A 372 -14.89 4.28 12.73
N ASN A 373 -13.90 3.60 12.16
CA ASN A 373 -12.64 3.37 12.86
C ASN A 373 -11.83 4.67 13.03
N VAL A 374 -11.78 5.55 12.02
CA VAL A 374 -11.16 6.87 12.18
C VAL A 374 -11.84 7.66 13.31
N LEU A 375 -13.17 7.61 13.39
CA LEU A 375 -13.93 8.25 14.46
C LEU A 375 -13.59 7.66 15.84
N ASN A 376 -13.55 6.33 15.96
CA ASN A 376 -13.20 5.65 17.20
C ASN A 376 -11.76 5.96 17.63
N ASN A 377 -10.82 5.98 16.70
CA ASN A 377 -9.43 6.33 16.99
C ASN A 377 -9.30 7.78 17.50
N ALA A 378 -10.08 8.71 16.97
CA ALA A 378 -10.13 10.07 17.48
C ALA A 378 -10.68 10.11 18.90
N TYR A 379 -11.76 9.37 19.17
CA TYR A 379 -12.35 9.25 20.50
C TYR A 379 -11.39 8.62 21.53
N ASP A 380 -10.66 7.56 21.13
CA ASP A 380 -9.69 6.92 22.01
C ASP A 380 -8.47 7.82 22.25
N PHE A 381 -8.03 8.58 21.25
CA PHE A 381 -6.99 9.58 21.39
C PHE A 381 -7.37 10.69 22.39
N GLU A 382 -8.62 11.12 22.38
CA GLU A 382 -9.17 12.12 23.33
C GLU A 382 -9.22 11.61 24.78
N LYS A 383 -9.46 10.31 24.99
CA LYS A 383 -9.43 9.72 26.35
C LYS A 383 -8.07 9.76 27.02
N ILE A 384 -7.01 9.67 26.21
CA ILE A 384 -5.63 9.60 26.70
C ILE A 384 -5.05 11.01 26.88
N ASN A 385 -5.52 11.97 26.11
CA ASN A 385 -4.99 13.33 26.07
C ASN A 385 -6.11 14.33 26.40
N SER A 386 -5.89 15.21 27.36
CA SER A 386 -6.79 16.32 27.65
C SER A 386 -6.54 17.50 26.70
N GLU A 387 -7.59 18.14 26.21
CA GLU A 387 -7.52 19.34 25.34
C GLU A 387 -6.81 19.10 24.00
N VAL A 388 -7.30 18.14 23.21
CA VAL A 388 -6.75 17.77 21.89
C VAL A 388 -7.40 18.54 20.76
N THR A 389 -6.56 18.98 19.83
CA THR A 389 -6.95 19.64 18.59
C THR A 389 -6.98 18.68 17.40
N VAL A 390 -7.68 19.07 16.32
CA VAL A 390 -7.65 18.35 15.03
C VAL A 390 -6.22 18.22 14.51
N LYS A 391 -5.36 19.21 14.73
CA LYS A 391 -3.96 19.19 14.30
C LYS A 391 -3.17 18.11 15.02
N GLU A 392 -3.27 18.01 16.33
CA GLU A 392 -2.58 16.99 17.12
C GLU A 392 -3.07 15.58 16.79
N PHE A 393 -4.37 15.42 16.56
CA PHE A 393 -4.89 14.14 16.07
C PHE A 393 -4.33 13.76 14.69
N LEU A 394 -4.20 14.71 13.77
CA LEU A 394 -3.58 14.45 12.47
C LEU A 394 -2.10 14.10 12.59
N GLU A 395 -1.33 14.83 13.39
CA GLU A 395 0.07 14.52 13.66
C GLU A 395 0.23 13.11 14.24
N PHE A 396 -0.63 12.74 15.18
CA PHE A 396 -0.71 11.38 15.71
C PHE A 396 -1.00 10.36 14.62
N THR A 397 -2.00 10.60 13.76
CA THR A 397 -2.37 9.66 12.69
C THR A 397 -1.30 9.54 11.60
N GLU A 398 -0.59 10.62 11.29
CA GLU A 398 0.51 10.64 10.32
C GLU A 398 1.76 9.91 10.86
N GLN A 399 2.05 10.04 12.16
CA GLN A 399 3.15 9.31 12.81
C GLN A 399 2.90 7.80 12.85
N LEU A 400 1.68 7.38 13.07
CA LEU A 400 1.34 5.95 13.08
C LEU A 400 1.37 5.31 11.69
N ASN A 401 1.49 6.09 10.62
CA ASN A 401 1.71 5.73 9.21
C ASN A 401 0.93 4.52 8.66
N GLN A 402 0.08 3.84 9.45
CA GLN A 402 -0.68 2.65 9.06
C GLN A 402 -1.88 2.44 9.96
N PHE A 403 -2.98 3.17 9.75
CA PHE A 403 -4.26 2.70 10.28
C PHE A 403 -4.77 1.55 9.39
N ASP A 404 -4.36 0.35 9.74
CA ASP A 404 -4.99 -0.86 9.22
C ASP A 404 -6.28 -1.11 10.00
N VAL A 405 -7.40 -0.83 9.39
CA VAL A 405 -8.73 -1.11 9.97
C VAL A 405 -9.09 -2.56 9.75
N GLU A 406 -9.34 -3.31 10.81
CA GLU A 406 -10.00 -4.60 10.70
C GLU A 406 -11.48 -4.40 10.37
N THR A 407 -11.88 -4.78 9.16
CA THR A 407 -13.29 -4.88 8.80
C THR A 407 -13.82 -6.22 9.30
N LYS A 408 -14.24 -6.26 10.56
CA LYS A 408 -15.05 -7.37 11.07
C LYS A 408 -16.52 -6.96 10.94
N ARG A 409 -17.20 -7.48 9.95
CA ARG A 409 -18.65 -7.56 10.00
C ARG A 409 -18.98 -8.82 10.82
N ASP A 410 -19.57 -8.66 11.98
CA ASP A 410 -20.18 -9.78 12.67
C ASP A 410 -21.49 -10.11 11.95
N LEU A 411 -21.38 -10.92 10.93
CA LEU A 411 -22.48 -11.51 10.17
C LEU A 411 -22.66 -12.96 10.62
N SER A 412 -22.62 -13.21 11.93
CA SER A 412 -23.00 -14.49 12.48
C SER A 412 -24.47 -14.73 12.13
N GLY A 413 -24.71 -15.46 11.04
CA GLY A 413 -26.04 -15.72 10.51
C GLY A 413 -26.22 -15.45 9.02
N ASP A 414 -25.36 -14.67 8.38
CA ASP A 414 -25.48 -14.37 6.96
C ASP A 414 -25.00 -15.54 6.09
N ASP A 415 -25.81 -15.89 5.11
CA ASP A 415 -25.43 -16.84 4.07
C ASP A 415 -24.60 -16.13 3.00
N ALA A 416 -23.27 -16.15 3.17
CA ALA A 416 -22.32 -15.45 2.30
C ALA A 416 -20.99 -16.21 2.16
N VAL A 417 -20.37 -16.09 0.97
CA VAL A 417 -19.05 -16.64 0.69
C VAL A 417 -18.00 -15.92 1.54
N GLN A 418 -17.23 -16.66 2.31
CA GLN A 418 -16.17 -16.06 3.13
C GLN A 418 -14.90 -15.80 2.29
N VAL A 419 -14.45 -14.55 2.24
CA VAL A 419 -13.17 -14.17 1.61
C VAL A 419 -12.21 -13.68 2.68
N SER A 420 -11.04 -14.32 2.78
CA SER A 420 -10.03 -13.98 3.78
C SER A 420 -8.61 -14.36 3.34
N THR A 421 -7.61 -13.96 4.13
CA THR A 421 -6.27 -14.52 3.96
C THR A 421 -6.16 -15.91 4.58
N ILE A 422 -5.25 -16.74 4.07
CA ILE A 422 -4.97 -18.07 4.65
C ILE A 422 -4.65 -17.97 6.14
N HIS A 423 -3.91 -16.95 6.58
CA HIS A 423 -3.60 -16.75 8.01
C HIS A 423 -4.86 -16.61 8.87
N LYS A 424 -5.86 -15.88 8.38
CA LYS A 424 -7.12 -15.67 9.12
C LYS A 424 -8.07 -16.88 9.07
N SER A 425 -7.85 -17.80 8.14
CA SER A 425 -8.61 -19.06 8.04
C SER A 425 -8.07 -20.15 8.95
N LYS A 426 -6.92 -19.94 9.61
CA LYS A 426 -6.39 -20.94 10.57
C LYS A 426 -7.40 -21.20 11.68
N GLY A 427 -7.62 -22.46 12.02
CA GLY A 427 -8.67 -22.88 12.96
C GLY A 427 -10.07 -23.04 12.35
N LEU A 428 -10.33 -22.50 11.17
CA LEU A 428 -11.60 -22.65 10.46
C LEU A 428 -11.59 -23.84 9.48
N GLU A 429 -12.79 -24.24 9.01
CA GLU A 429 -12.96 -25.27 7.98
C GLU A 429 -14.19 -24.95 7.12
N PHE A 430 -14.16 -25.37 5.84
CA PHE A 430 -15.18 -25.07 4.85
C PHE A 430 -15.40 -26.25 3.93
N GLU A 431 -16.64 -26.46 3.48
CA GLU A 431 -16.95 -27.54 2.52
C GLU A 431 -16.15 -27.37 1.22
N VAL A 432 -16.11 -26.16 0.69
CA VAL A 432 -15.43 -25.83 -0.56
C VAL A 432 -14.44 -24.68 -0.37
N VAL A 433 -13.19 -24.90 -0.76
CA VAL A 433 -12.12 -23.90 -0.64
C VAL A 433 -11.54 -23.57 -2.01
N PHE A 434 -11.51 -22.30 -2.35
CA PHE A 434 -10.76 -21.74 -3.47
C PHE A 434 -9.52 -21.02 -2.92
N ILE A 435 -8.33 -21.46 -3.32
CA ILE A 435 -7.08 -20.72 -3.04
C ILE A 435 -6.70 -19.98 -4.31
N VAL A 436 -6.80 -18.66 -4.28
CA VAL A 436 -6.58 -17.79 -5.44
C VAL A 436 -5.14 -17.30 -5.52
N ASP A 437 -4.72 -16.91 -6.74
CA ASP A 437 -3.40 -16.34 -6.99
C ASP A 437 -2.22 -17.23 -6.57
N VAL A 438 -2.35 -18.56 -6.76
CA VAL A 438 -1.24 -19.49 -6.53
C VAL A 438 -0.26 -19.39 -7.71
N ALA A 439 0.26 -18.18 -7.93
CA ALA A 439 1.13 -17.79 -9.03
C ALA A 439 2.52 -17.38 -8.55
N MET A 440 3.48 -17.34 -9.48
CA MET A 440 4.85 -16.92 -9.22
C MET A 440 4.90 -15.50 -8.63
N TYR A 441 5.66 -15.31 -7.55
CA TYR A 441 5.77 -14.06 -6.77
C TYR A 441 4.50 -13.59 -6.06
N LYS A 442 3.41 -14.35 -6.14
CA LYS A 442 2.20 -14.16 -5.33
C LYS A 442 2.14 -15.18 -4.20
N MET A 443 2.45 -16.44 -4.49
CA MET A 443 2.58 -17.54 -3.53
C MET A 443 3.62 -18.56 -4.04
N PRO A 444 4.84 -18.61 -3.50
CA PRO A 444 5.37 -17.82 -2.37
C PRO A 444 5.57 -16.33 -2.73
N LEU A 445 5.48 -15.48 -1.73
CA LEU A 445 5.93 -14.10 -1.85
C LEU A 445 7.43 -14.06 -2.11
N LYS A 446 7.88 -13.03 -2.83
CA LYS A 446 9.32 -12.81 -3.04
C LYS A 446 9.98 -12.53 -1.70
N PHE A 447 11.07 -13.26 -1.41
CA PHE A 447 11.91 -12.93 -0.25
C PHE A 447 12.50 -11.53 -0.42
N SER A 448 12.37 -10.72 0.62
CA SER A 448 13.02 -9.42 0.73
C SER A 448 13.84 -9.43 2.02
N GLU A 449 15.09 -9.08 1.91
CA GLU A 449 15.90 -8.84 3.11
C GLU A 449 15.34 -7.65 3.85
N LYS A 450 15.12 -7.82 5.15
CA LYS A 450 14.73 -6.71 6.00
C LYS A 450 15.92 -5.76 6.11
N SER A 451 15.70 -4.49 5.90
CA SER A 451 16.72 -3.45 6.09
C SER A 451 17.25 -3.40 7.53
N PHE A 452 16.49 -3.99 8.44
CA PHE A 452 16.84 -4.07 9.85
C PHE A 452 16.41 -5.43 10.42
N TYR A 453 17.30 -6.09 11.16
CA TYR A 453 17.02 -7.35 11.88
C TYR A 453 17.80 -7.40 13.19
N VAL A 454 17.23 -8.05 14.19
CA VAL A 454 17.96 -8.34 15.43
C VAL A 454 18.93 -9.50 15.18
N PRO A 455 20.23 -9.35 15.45
CA PRO A 455 21.18 -10.43 15.29
C PRO A 455 20.75 -11.68 16.05
N GLN A 456 20.87 -12.84 15.42
CA GLN A 456 20.47 -14.11 16.04
C GLN A 456 21.16 -14.38 17.37
N GLN A 457 22.40 -13.92 17.53
CA GLN A 457 23.18 -14.03 18.78
C GLN A 457 22.56 -13.25 19.94
N LEU A 458 21.73 -12.24 19.65
CA LEU A 458 21.03 -11.42 20.66
C LEU A 458 19.60 -11.90 20.89
N ALA A 459 19.06 -12.73 19.99
CA ALA A 459 17.73 -13.30 20.14
C ALA A 459 17.75 -14.42 21.21
N LYS A 460 16.82 -14.37 22.15
CA LYS A 460 16.55 -15.49 23.04
C LYS A 460 15.63 -16.47 22.30
N GLY A 461 16.02 -17.71 22.22
CA GLY A 461 15.30 -18.75 21.48
C GLY A 461 16.26 -19.52 20.59
N VAL A 462 15.73 -20.42 19.77
CA VAL A 462 16.54 -21.31 18.98
C VAL A 462 17.01 -20.60 17.70
N ILE A 463 18.29 -20.78 17.39
CA ILE A 463 18.89 -20.32 16.14
C ILE A 463 18.34 -21.20 15.00
N PRO A 464 17.69 -20.64 13.97
CA PRO A 464 17.24 -21.42 12.83
C PRO A 464 18.40 -22.16 12.17
N SER A 465 18.19 -23.41 11.85
CA SER A 465 19.19 -24.26 11.17
C SER A 465 19.41 -23.87 9.69
N ALA A 466 18.56 -22.99 9.15
CA ALA A 466 18.55 -22.59 7.75
C ALA A 466 18.70 -21.07 7.57
N THR A 467 19.13 -20.65 6.36
CA THR A 467 19.22 -19.24 6.01
C THR A 467 17.85 -18.55 6.01
N PRO A 468 17.77 -17.23 6.22
CA PRO A 468 16.49 -16.49 6.22
C PRO A 468 15.63 -16.73 4.96
N LYS A 469 16.26 -16.89 3.80
CA LYS A 469 15.58 -17.17 2.53
C LYS A 469 14.97 -18.59 2.49
N ILE A 470 15.67 -19.57 3.03
CA ILE A 470 15.17 -20.95 3.15
C ILE A 470 14.00 -20.97 4.12
N GLU A 471 14.14 -20.35 5.30
CA GLU A 471 13.10 -20.26 6.30
C GLU A 471 11.84 -19.55 5.76
N HIS A 472 12.00 -18.48 5.00
CA HIS A 472 10.88 -17.84 4.32
C HIS A 472 10.16 -18.79 3.36
N THR A 473 10.92 -19.58 2.57
CA THR A 473 10.30 -20.54 1.65
C THR A 473 9.56 -21.66 2.39
N ARG A 474 10.09 -22.10 3.53
CA ARG A 474 9.46 -23.11 4.41
C ARG A 474 8.15 -22.58 4.99
N GLU A 475 8.14 -21.33 5.48
CA GLU A 475 6.96 -20.67 6.00
C GLU A 475 5.87 -20.50 4.92
N GLU A 476 6.21 -20.02 3.73
CA GLU A 476 5.29 -19.89 2.60
C GLU A 476 4.68 -21.24 2.18
N ARG A 477 5.47 -22.33 2.25
CA ARG A 477 4.98 -23.68 1.98
C ARG A 477 3.96 -24.14 3.02
N ARG A 478 4.21 -23.88 4.31
CA ARG A 478 3.27 -24.16 5.39
C ARG A 478 1.99 -23.32 5.28
N ILE A 479 2.12 -22.08 4.84
CA ILE A 479 0.93 -21.23 4.58
C ILE A 479 0.03 -21.87 3.53
N LEU A 480 0.59 -22.35 2.41
CA LEU A 480 -0.20 -23.03 1.39
C LEU A 480 -0.79 -24.35 1.94
N TYR A 481 -0.02 -25.15 2.69
CA TYR A 481 -0.49 -26.34 3.37
C TYR A 481 -1.68 -26.06 4.28
N VAL A 482 -1.61 -25.01 5.12
CA VAL A 482 -2.70 -24.59 5.99
C VAL A 482 -3.94 -24.25 5.16
N GLY A 483 -3.79 -23.49 4.07
CA GLY A 483 -4.92 -23.17 3.18
C GLY A 483 -5.57 -24.41 2.59
N MET A 484 -4.77 -25.35 2.06
CA MET A 484 -5.27 -26.62 1.50
C MET A 484 -6.06 -27.44 2.52
N THR A 485 -5.54 -27.51 3.75
CA THR A 485 -6.13 -28.33 4.84
C THR A 485 -7.36 -27.67 5.51
N ARG A 486 -7.83 -26.49 5.04
CA ARG A 486 -9.12 -25.93 5.48
C ARG A 486 -10.31 -26.59 4.81
N THR A 487 -10.09 -27.42 3.80
CA THR A 487 -11.11 -28.04 2.95
C THR A 487 -11.75 -29.26 3.61
N ILE A 488 -13.08 -29.34 3.56
CA ILE A 488 -13.84 -30.54 3.98
C ILE A 488 -14.11 -31.47 2.79
N SER A 489 -14.48 -30.91 1.62
CA SER A 489 -14.92 -31.71 0.46
C SER A 489 -14.20 -31.38 -0.84
N HIS A 490 -14.12 -30.10 -1.25
CA HIS A 490 -13.58 -29.70 -2.54
C HIS A 490 -12.52 -28.61 -2.41
N LEU A 491 -11.38 -28.81 -3.07
CA LEU A 491 -10.27 -27.85 -3.11
C LEU A 491 -9.98 -27.42 -4.53
N PHE A 492 -9.90 -26.10 -4.76
CA PHE A 492 -9.49 -25.47 -6.00
C PHE A 492 -8.22 -24.63 -5.75
N LEU A 493 -7.14 -24.92 -6.47
CA LEU A 493 -5.91 -24.13 -6.49
C LEU A 493 -5.87 -23.36 -7.79
N MET A 494 -5.89 -22.04 -7.76
CA MET A 494 -6.15 -21.23 -8.93
C MET A 494 -5.03 -20.22 -9.19
N TYR A 495 -4.71 -19.98 -10.45
CA TYR A 495 -3.79 -18.94 -10.85
C TYR A 495 -4.14 -18.33 -12.21
N PRO A 496 -4.07 -16.99 -12.35
CA PRO A 496 -4.21 -16.32 -13.62
C PRO A 496 -2.87 -16.27 -14.39
N THR A 497 -2.94 -16.38 -15.72
CA THR A 497 -1.76 -16.21 -16.59
C THR A 497 -1.51 -14.75 -16.94
N GLN A 498 -2.52 -13.87 -16.83
CA GLN A 498 -2.41 -12.45 -17.05
C GLN A 498 -3.00 -11.65 -15.88
N TYR A 499 -2.28 -10.62 -15.45
CA TYR A 499 -2.73 -9.64 -14.44
C TYR A 499 -2.94 -8.29 -15.10
N GLU A 500 -3.96 -7.56 -14.67
CA GLU A 500 -4.23 -6.21 -15.14
C GLU A 500 -3.00 -5.29 -14.95
N GLY A 501 -2.70 -4.49 -15.94
CA GLY A 501 -1.55 -3.58 -15.93
C GLY A 501 -0.18 -4.24 -16.06
N ARG A 502 -0.08 -5.57 -16.27
CA ARG A 502 1.18 -6.27 -16.49
C ARG A 502 1.34 -6.72 -17.94
N LEU A 503 2.44 -6.32 -18.56
CA LEU A 503 2.78 -6.71 -19.93
C LEU A 503 3.26 -8.17 -20.05
N ARG A 504 3.78 -8.76 -18.96
CA ARG A 504 4.33 -10.13 -19.00
C ARG A 504 3.34 -11.10 -18.39
N ALA A 505 3.15 -12.22 -19.07
CA ALA A 505 2.39 -13.35 -18.57
C ALA A 505 2.95 -13.86 -17.24
N SER A 506 2.06 -14.24 -16.34
CA SER A 506 2.39 -14.89 -15.09
C SER A 506 2.51 -16.40 -15.28
N LYS A 507 3.24 -17.04 -14.39
CA LYS A 507 3.40 -18.51 -14.37
C LYS A 507 2.78 -19.06 -13.09
N ALA A 508 2.48 -20.35 -13.09
CA ALA A 508 2.12 -21.09 -11.88
C ALA A 508 3.16 -20.89 -10.78
N SER A 509 2.73 -20.99 -9.55
CA SER A 509 3.62 -21.04 -8.39
C SER A 509 4.63 -22.20 -8.52
N LYS A 510 5.87 -21.97 -8.10
CA LYS A 510 6.86 -23.07 -7.98
C LYS A 510 6.36 -24.23 -7.10
N PHE A 511 5.43 -23.97 -6.18
CA PHE A 511 4.81 -24.99 -5.34
C PHE A 511 3.84 -25.85 -6.15
N LEU A 512 3.06 -25.25 -7.05
CA LEU A 512 2.20 -26.00 -7.98
C LEU A 512 3.00 -26.76 -9.03
N GLU A 513 4.02 -26.12 -9.62
CA GLU A 513 4.89 -26.80 -10.60
C GLU A 513 5.53 -28.07 -10.02
N ALA A 514 5.97 -28.01 -8.77
CA ALA A 514 6.56 -29.15 -8.08
C ALA A 514 5.57 -30.32 -7.82
N LEU A 515 4.28 -30.04 -7.78
CA LEU A 515 3.22 -31.06 -7.66
C LEU A 515 2.85 -31.70 -9.01
N LYS A 516 3.44 -31.22 -10.12
CA LYS A 516 3.22 -31.72 -11.49
C LYS A 516 1.74 -31.84 -11.85
N PRO A 517 0.98 -30.75 -11.88
CA PRO A 517 -0.48 -30.80 -11.89
C PRO A 517 -1.10 -31.50 -13.10
N LYS A 518 -0.38 -31.62 -14.21
CA LYS A 518 -0.85 -32.34 -15.43
C LYS A 518 -0.58 -33.85 -15.39
N GLU A 519 0.28 -34.31 -14.47
CA GLU A 519 0.72 -35.71 -14.39
C GLU A 519 0.26 -36.39 -13.09
N ASN A 520 -0.24 -35.65 -12.11
CA ASN A 520 -0.56 -36.13 -10.78
C ASN A 520 -2.00 -36.67 -10.70
N ASP A 521 -2.15 -37.95 -10.36
CA ASP A 521 -3.45 -38.61 -10.28
C ASP A 521 -4.43 -38.00 -9.24
N ASN A 522 -3.92 -37.29 -8.23
CA ASN A 522 -4.73 -36.60 -7.23
C ASN A 522 -5.27 -35.25 -7.74
N ILE A 523 -4.87 -34.80 -8.94
CA ILE A 523 -5.20 -33.51 -9.49
C ILE A 523 -6.14 -33.64 -10.71
N ASN A 524 -7.12 -32.75 -10.79
CA ASN A 524 -7.88 -32.44 -11.98
C ASN A 524 -7.41 -31.09 -12.53
N PHE A 525 -6.66 -31.10 -13.64
CA PHE A 525 -6.15 -29.85 -14.25
C PHE A 525 -7.19 -29.29 -15.22
N VAL A 526 -7.53 -28.00 -15.04
CA VAL A 526 -8.53 -27.29 -15.84
C VAL A 526 -7.89 -26.01 -16.36
N SER A 527 -8.00 -25.74 -17.66
CA SER A 527 -7.74 -24.43 -18.26
C SER A 527 -9.06 -23.70 -18.49
N TYR A 528 -9.19 -22.48 -17.99
CA TYR A 528 -10.40 -21.69 -18.08
C TYR A 528 -10.11 -20.32 -18.70
N ASN A 529 -10.80 -20.05 -19.80
CA ASN A 529 -10.78 -18.75 -20.47
C ASN A 529 -12.13 -18.06 -20.24
N SER A 530 -12.08 -16.76 -19.91
CA SER A 530 -13.31 -15.97 -19.82
C SER A 530 -13.91 -15.76 -21.21
N ASN A 531 -15.24 -15.81 -21.31
CA ASN A 531 -15.94 -15.42 -22.53
C ASN A 531 -15.71 -13.93 -22.89
N SER A 532 -15.23 -13.13 -21.95
CA SER A 532 -14.84 -11.72 -22.16
C SER A 532 -13.43 -11.56 -22.74
N ASP A 533 -12.59 -12.61 -22.71
CA ASP A 533 -11.18 -12.52 -23.15
C ASP A 533 -11.03 -12.45 -24.69
N GLU A 534 -12.04 -12.79 -25.46
CA GLU A 534 -12.01 -12.63 -26.93
C GLU A 534 -11.91 -11.17 -27.40
N ASN A 535 -12.05 -10.18 -26.47
CA ASN A 535 -12.01 -8.75 -26.78
C ASN A 535 -10.78 -7.99 -26.21
N ILE A 536 -9.83 -8.65 -25.50
CA ILE A 536 -8.72 -7.94 -24.78
C ILE A 536 -7.44 -7.82 -25.62
N THR A 537 -7.43 -8.12 -26.89
CA THR A 537 -6.24 -7.95 -27.75
C THR A 537 -6.17 -6.60 -28.47
N ALA A 538 -7.12 -5.69 -28.26
CA ALA A 538 -7.02 -4.32 -28.76
C ALA A 538 -6.30 -3.44 -27.69
N PRO A 539 -5.44 -2.49 -28.11
CA PRO A 539 -4.93 -1.48 -27.18
C PRO A 539 -6.12 -0.81 -26.52
N VAL A 540 -6.07 -0.65 -25.20
CA VAL A 540 -7.12 -0.01 -24.40
C VAL A 540 -7.45 1.32 -25.07
N ASP A 541 -8.67 1.40 -25.66
CA ASP A 541 -9.11 2.64 -26.28
C ASP A 541 -9.34 3.65 -25.17
N VAL A 542 -8.56 4.72 -25.17
CA VAL A 542 -8.64 5.78 -24.17
C VAL A 542 -10.06 6.34 -24.07
N PHE A 543 -10.81 6.30 -25.17
CA PHE A 543 -12.23 6.70 -25.19
C PHE A 543 -13.09 5.77 -24.33
N ASP A 544 -12.82 4.47 -24.29
CA ASP A 544 -13.56 3.52 -23.48
C ASP A 544 -13.24 3.73 -21.98
N VAL A 545 -12.00 4.05 -21.64
CA VAL A 545 -11.64 4.38 -20.25
C VAL A 545 -12.38 5.62 -19.77
N ILE A 546 -12.34 6.71 -20.54
CA ILE A 546 -13.04 7.97 -20.20
C ILE A 546 -14.55 7.76 -20.15
N LYS A 547 -15.11 7.04 -21.11
CA LYS A 547 -16.53 6.71 -21.16
C LYS A 547 -16.98 5.93 -19.93
N ASN A 548 -16.25 4.88 -19.55
CA ASN A 548 -16.58 4.09 -18.38
C ASN A 548 -16.50 4.90 -17.09
N GLU A 549 -15.50 5.78 -16.97
CA GLU A 549 -15.42 6.73 -15.85
C GLU A 549 -16.65 7.66 -15.76
N TYR A 550 -17.13 8.15 -16.91
CA TYR A 550 -18.34 8.97 -16.93
C TYR A 550 -19.63 8.17 -16.68
N ILE A 551 -19.70 6.91 -17.13
CA ILE A 551 -20.81 6.01 -16.79
C ILE A 551 -20.89 5.80 -15.27
N GLU A 552 -19.77 5.47 -14.63
CA GLU A 552 -19.72 5.29 -13.18
C GLU A 552 -20.12 6.59 -12.42
N LYS A 553 -19.60 7.74 -12.87
CA LYS A 553 -19.97 9.04 -12.29
C LYS A 553 -21.45 9.39 -12.49
N ALA A 554 -22.00 9.09 -13.67
CA ALA A 554 -23.43 9.31 -13.97
C ALA A 554 -24.31 8.44 -13.06
N LEU A 555 -23.99 7.14 -12.95
CA LEU A 555 -24.72 6.24 -12.06
C LEU A 555 -24.65 6.67 -10.60
N LYS A 556 -23.44 7.04 -10.13
CA LYS A 556 -23.23 7.55 -8.77
C LYS A 556 -24.08 8.80 -8.50
N ASN A 557 -24.11 9.74 -9.44
CA ASN A 557 -24.90 10.96 -9.32
C ASN A 557 -26.41 10.69 -9.34
N LEU A 558 -26.88 9.73 -10.14
CA LEU A 558 -28.27 9.28 -10.13
C LEU A 558 -28.69 8.69 -8.79
N HIS A 559 -27.85 7.84 -8.18
CA HIS A 559 -28.09 7.26 -6.86
C HIS A 559 -28.08 8.29 -5.72
N SER A 560 -27.44 9.43 -5.94
CA SER A 560 -27.34 10.53 -4.96
C SER A 560 -28.36 11.64 -5.22
N ASP A 561 -29.38 11.44 -6.05
CA ASP A 561 -30.39 12.42 -6.47
C ASP A 561 -29.79 13.68 -7.15
N GLN A 562 -28.57 13.59 -7.66
CA GLN A 562 -27.88 14.67 -8.36
C GLN A 562 -28.16 14.58 -9.87
N TYR A 563 -29.42 14.73 -10.25
CA TYR A 563 -29.87 14.48 -11.64
C TYR A 563 -29.18 15.37 -12.66
N GLN A 564 -28.93 16.64 -12.37
CA GLN A 564 -28.23 17.55 -13.28
C GLN A 564 -26.80 17.09 -13.58
N SER A 565 -26.04 16.73 -12.55
CA SER A 565 -24.68 16.21 -12.70
C SER A 565 -24.65 14.87 -13.44
N ALA A 566 -25.64 14.00 -13.24
CA ALA A 566 -25.77 12.75 -13.97
C ALA A 566 -26.04 13.00 -15.46
N ILE A 567 -26.95 13.92 -15.79
CA ILE A 567 -27.26 14.33 -17.16
C ILE A 567 -26.02 14.89 -17.86
N GLN A 568 -25.23 15.71 -17.18
CA GLN A 568 -23.96 16.22 -17.71
C GLN A 568 -23.01 15.10 -18.13
N LYS A 569 -22.83 14.08 -17.28
CA LYS A 569 -21.96 12.94 -17.60
C LYS A 569 -22.49 12.13 -18.78
N ILE A 570 -23.82 11.98 -18.90
CA ILE A 570 -24.45 11.32 -20.05
C ILE A 570 -24.19 12.09 -21.35
N ILE A 571 -24.25 13.41 -21.31
CA ILE A 571 -23.93 14.25 -22.47
C ILE A 571 -22.46 14.11 -22.88
N GLU A 572 -21.54 14.07 -21.92
CA GLU A 572 -20.13 13.84 -22.22
C GLU A 572 -19.89 12.44 -22.85
N ILE A 573 -20.59 11.41 -22.37
CA ILE A 573 -20.57 10.08 -23.01
C ILE A 573 -21.05 10.16 -24.47
N ALA A 574 -22.13 10.88 -24.72
CA ALA A 574 -22.67 11.05 -26.07
C ALA A 574 -21.70 11.81 -27.00
N LYS A 575 -20.98 12.82 -26.50
CA LYS A 575 -19.90 13.51 -27.21
C LYS A 575 -18.75 12.59 -27.58
N ILE A 576 -18.31 11.73 -26.65
CA ILE A 576 -17.27 10.73 -26.89
C ILE A 576 -17.67 9.81 -28.03
N GLU A 577 -18.90 9.30 -28.02
CA GLU A 577 -19.40 8.41 -29.08
C GLU A 577 -19.53 9.14 -30.43
N HIS A 578 -20.01 10.39 -30.43
CA HIS A 578 -20.05 11.23 -31.60
C HIS A 578 -18.68 11.43 -32.22
N TYR A 579 -17.68 11.79 -31.40
CA TYR A 579 -16.31 11.95 -31.85
C TYR A 579 -15.69 10.65 -32.38
N ARG A 580 -15.92 9.51 -31.71
CA ARG A 580 -15.43 8.21 -32.20
C ARG A 580 -15.93 7.92 -33.60
N LYS A 581 -17.22 8.24 -33.86
CA LYS A 581 -17.86 7.99 -35.13
C LYS A 581 -17.40 8.95 -36.21
N ASN A 582 -17.29 10.24 -35.92
CA ASN A 582 -17.10 11.29 -36.89
C ASN A 582 -15.66 11.83 -36.95
N LYS A 583 -14.79 11.44 -36.00
CA LYS A 583 -13.42 11.95 -35.82
C LYS A 583 -13.33 13.48 -35.69
N SER A 584 -14.46 14.13 -35.35
CA SER A 584 -14.58 15.55 -35.07
C SER A 584 -15.68 15.77 -34.03
N SER A 585 -15.53 16.82 -33.23
CA SER A 585 -16.56 17.32 -32.33
C SER A 585 -17.59 18.21 -33.04
N ASP A 586 -17.33 18.58 -34.30
CA ASP A 586 -18.20 19.45 -35.07
C ASP A 586 -19.54 18.76 -35.38
N GLY A 587 -20.64 19.52 -35.30
CA GLY A 587 -21.98 19.01 -35.54
C GLY A 587 -22.60 18.22 -34.38
N PHE A 588 -21.95 18.11 -33.23
CA PHE A 588 -22.59 17.60 -32.03
C PHE A 588 -23.58 18.63 -31.50
N SER A 589 -24.87 18.25 -31.40
CA SER A 589 -25.90 19.06 -30.73
C SER A 589 -26.54 18.22 -29.63
N SER A 590 -26.59 18.77 -28.45
CA SER A 590 -27.33 18.19 -27.30
C SER A 590 -28.82 18.58 -27.31
N ASP A 591 -29.24 19.48 -28.20
CA ASP A 591 -30.60 20.07 -28.22
C ASP A 591 -31.69 19.02 -28.45
N ASN A 592 -31.36 17.94 -29.13
CA ASN A 592 -32.28 16.83 -29.37
C ASN A 592 -32.27 15.76 -28.24
N LEU A 593 -31.36 15.81 -27.29
CA LEU A 593 -31.28 14.82 -26.22
C LEU A 593 -32.06 15.24 -24.98
N LEU A 594 -32.03 16.52 -24.64
CA LEU A 594 -32.76 17.14 -23.53
C LEU A 594 -32.81 18.61 -23.85
N GLN A 595 -33.91 19.30 -23.68
CA GLN A 595 -33.99 20.79 -23.79
C GLN A 595 -33.14 21.48 -22.70
N TYR A 596 -31.86 21.19 -22.71
CA TYR A 596 -30.89 21.61 -21.68
C TYR A 596 -29.83 22.46 -22.36
N GLU A 597 -29.66 23.69 -21.91
CA GLU A 597 -28.63 24.58 -22.43
C GLU A 597 -27.24 24.14 -22.00
N PRO A 598 -26.32 23.90 -22.94
CA PRO A 598 -25.03 23.24 -22.66
C PRO A 598 -23.92 24.21 -22.22
N ASP A 599 -24.21 25.41 -21.75
CA ASP A 599 -23.22 26.46 -21.50
C ASP A 599 -22.10 26.10 -20.51
N HIS A 600 -22.26 24.96 -19.81
CA HIS A 600 -21.33 24.56 -18.77
C HIS A 600 -20.79 23.14 -18.92
N LEU A 601 -20.95 22.52 -20.12
CA LEU A 601 -20.82 21.08 -20.31
C LEU A 601 -19.65 20.62 -21.17
N THR A 602 -18.81 21.52 -21.62
CA THR A 602 -17.64 21.11 -22.42
C THR A 602 -16.53 20.62 -21.50
N ASP A 603 -16.38 19.30 -21.49
CA ASP A 603 -15.09 18.76 -21.07
C ASP A 603 -14.06 19.20 -22.14
N GLU A 604 -13.09 20.05 -21.72
CA GLU A 604 -12.05 20.55 -22.64
C GLU A 604 -11.22 19.41 -23.25
N ARG A 605 -11.24 18.21 -22.68
CA ARG A 605 -10.66 17.01 -23.27
C ARG A 605 -11.32 16.64 -24.61
N LEU A 606 -12.56 17.09 -24.81
CA LEU A 606 -13.35 16.85 -26.03
C LEU A 606 -13.42 18.09 -26.91
N ALA A 607 -12.99 19.26 -26.44
CA ALA A 607 -12.97 20.49 -27.21
C ALA A 607 -11.67 20.56 -28.02
N GLY A 608 -11.74 20.22 -29.28
CA GLY A 608 -10.59 20.26 -30.18
C GLY A 608 -10.43 18.96 -30.97
N THR A 609 -9.38 18.89 -31.77
CA THR A 609 -9.05 17.74 -32.61
C THR A 609 -8.51 16.54 -31.80
N ASN A 610 -8.17 16.73 -30.52
CA ASN A 610 -7.66 15.70 -29.63
C ASN A 610 -8.54 15.60 -28.38
N PRO A 611 -9.47 14.67 -28.30
CA PRO A 611 -10.35 14.47 -27.14
C PRO A 611 -9.60 13.88 -25.91
N VAL A 612 -8.42 13.29 -26.14
CA VAL A 612 -7.48 12.89 -25.10
C VAL A 612 -6.55 14.05 -24.75
N GLY A 613 -6.40 15.00 -25.68
CA GLY A 613 -5.54 16.14 -25.56
C GLY A 613 -6.14 17.21 -24.68
N MET A 614 -5.87 17.16 -23.43
CA MET A 614 -6.06 18.24 -22.48
C MET A 614 -5.25 19.48 -22.87
N GLY A 615 -5.33 19.93 -24.15
CA GLY A 615 -4.51 21.01 -24.67
C GLY A 615 -3.01 20.68 -24.73
N TYR A 616 -2.63 19.40 -24.76
CA TYR A 616 -1.22 19.00 -24.85
C TYR A 616 -0.58 19.25 -26.20
N GLU A 617 -1.36 19.41 -27.26
CA GLU A 617 -0.84 19.71 -28.61
C GLU A 617 0.05 20.95 -28.64
N ASN A 618 -0.18 21.90 -27.74
CA ASN A 618 0.62 23.10 -27.59
C ASN A 618 1.57 23.07 -26.38
N GLN A 619 1.62 21.99 -25.63
CA GLN A 619 2.53 21.90 -24.47
C GLN A 619 3.91 21.42 -24.91
N LYS A 620 4.91 22.22 -24.54
CA LYS A 620 6.30 21.82 -24.68
C LYS A 620 6.61 20.70 -23.70
N LEU A 621 6.93 19.53 -24.23
CA LEU A 621 7.35 18.39 -23.43
C LEU A 621 8.84 18.48 -23.13
N SER A 622 9.24 18.07 -21.95
CA SER A 622 10.64 17.94 -21.52
C SER A 622 10.89 16.54 -20.99
N PHE A 623 12.15 16.14 -20.90
CA PHE A 623 12.54 14.84 -20.33
C PHE A 623 11.94 14.64 -18.93
N SER A 624 11.98 15.66 -18.07
CA SER A 624 11.42 15.59 -16.73
C SER A 624 9.91 15.33 -16.72
N LYS A 625 9.16 15.86 -17.69
CA LYS A 625 7.73 15.57 -17.81
C LYS A 625 7.46 14.13 -18.23
N PHE A 626 8.26 13.58 -19.13
CA PHE A 626 8.18 12.16 -19.51
C PHE A 626 8.55 11.25 -18.33
N ASP A 627 9.58 11.58 -17.59
CA ASP A 627 10.04 10.83 -16.42
C ASP A 627 8.99 10.84 -15.31
N ASP A 628 8.38 12.01 -15.04
CA ASP A 628 7.28 12.13 -14.09
C ASP A 628 6.06 11.27 -14.50
N TYR A 629 5.71 11.24 -15.80
CA TYR A 629 4.63 10.40 -16.31
C TYR A 629 4.98 8.92 -16.22
N ALA A 630 6.18 8.52 -16.60
CA ALA A 630 6.63 7.13 -16.55
C ALA A 630 6.70 6.58 -15.12
N LYS A 631 7.09 7.42 -14.16
CA LYS A 631 7.12 7.07 -12.74
C LYS A 631 5.73 6.95 -12.14
N CYS A 632 4.85 7.90 -12.42
CA CYS A 632 3.50 7.93 -11.90
C CYS A 632 2.62 8.89 -12.71
N PRO A 633 1.69 8.38 -13.55
CA PRO A 633 0.77 9.23 -14.33
C PRO A 633 -0.03 10.21 -13.47
N LYS A 634 -0.39 9.81 -12.24
CA LYS A 634 -1.11 10.66 -11.30
C LYS A 634 -0.25 11.82 -10.79
N MET A 635 1.05 11.59 -10.55
CA MET A 635 2.00 12.65 -10.19
C MET A 635 2.16 13.65 -11.33
N PHE A 636 2.29 13.16 -12.58
CA PHE A 636 2.30 14.00 -13.76
C PHE A 636 1.03 14.87 -13.86
N TRP A 637 -0.14 14.27 -13.61
CA TRP A 637 -1.43 14.97 -13.60
C TRP A 637 -1.43 16.14 -12.60
N TYR A 638 -1.11 15.88 -11.33
CA TYR A 638 -1.08 16.93 -10.32
C TYR A 638 -0.07 18.03 -10.64
N LYS A 639 1.14 17.66 -11.03
CA LYS A 639 2.26 18.59 -11.21
C LYS A 639 2.15 19.42 -12.49
N HIS A 640 1.78 18.81 -13.62
CA HIS A 640 1.85 19.41 -14.95
C HIS A 640 0.50 19.78 -15.55
N VAL A 641 -0.58 19.15 -15.12
CA VAL A 641 -1.95 19.45 -15.59
C VAL A 641 -2.64 20.39 -14.63
N LEU A 642 -2.75 20.00 -13.37
CA LEU A 642 -3.40 20.81 -12.34
C LEU A 642 -2.48 21.92 -11.78
N ASN A 643 -1.20 21.96 -12.15
CA ASN A 643 -0.19 22.89 -11.65
C ASN A 643 -0.10 22.93 -10.12
N ALA A 644 -0.28 21.80 -9.47
CA ALA A 644 -0.10 21.67 -8.04
C ALA A 644 1.40 21.74 -7.70
N LEU A 645 1.77 22.69 -6.87
CA LEU A 645 3.15 22.82 -6.41
C LEU A 645 3.43 21.79 -5.32
N PRO A 646 4.47 20.95 -5.47
CA PRO A 646 4.86 20.06 -4.38
C PRO A 646 5.32 20.89 -3.17
N LYS A 647 5.01 20.43 -1.95
CA LYS A 647 5.65 20.98 -0.73
C LYS A 647 7.17 20.87 -0.89
N ASN A 648 7.88 21.92 -0.60
CA ASN A 648 9.32 22.17 -0.87
C ASN A 648 10.31 21.20 -0.19
N GLN A 649 10.07 19.90 -0.14
CA GLN A 649 11.07 18.94 0.37
C GLN A 649 12.25 18.70 -0.60
N GLU A 650 12.08 19.00 -1.89
CA GLU A 650 13.13 18.83 -2.91
C GLU A 650 13.88 20.13 -3.24
N ALA A 651 13.49 21.27 -2.67
CA ALA A 651 14.09 22.56 -3.00
C ALA A 651 15.61 22.60 -2.73
N ASN A 652 16.06 21.96 -1.65
CA ASN A 652 17.47 21.92 -1.30
C ASN A 652 18.29 21.04 -2.26
N ALA A 653 17.72 19.91 -2.72
CA ALA A 653 18.38 19.06 -3.72
C ALA A 653 18.46 19.76 -5.08
N LEU A 654 17.39 20.44 -5.49
CA LEU A 654 17.37 21.24 -6.72
C LEU A 654 18.34 22.42 -6.63
N TYR A 655 18.39 23.10 -5.49
CA TYR A 655 19.35 24.20 -5.26
C TYR A 655 20.79 23.71 -5.36
N LYS A 656 21.13 22.60 -4.70
CA LYS A 656 22.47 21.98 -4.80
C LYS A 656 22.81 21.59 -6.23
N GLY A 657 21.88 20.95 -6.94
CA GLY A 657 22.05 20.55 -8.33
C GLY A 657 22.28 21.75 -9.24
N SER A 658 21.44 22.78 -9.15
CA SER A 658 21.57 24.01 -9.95
C SER A 658 22.86 24.75 -9.69
N LEU A 659 23.34 24.79 -8.44
CA LEU A 659 24.60 25.41 -8.09
C LEU A 659 25.77 24.62 -8.66
N PHE A 660 25.75 23.30 -8.57
CA PHE A 660 26.78 22.43 -9.18
C PHE A 660 26.84 22.63 -10.70
N HIS A 661 25.69 22.56 -11.39
CA HIS A 661 25.63 22.81 -12.84
C HIS A 661 26.18 24.15 -13.24
N LYS A 662 25.84 25.21 -12.49
CA LYS A 662 26.38 26.55 -12.77
C LYS A 662 27.90 26.63 -12.68
N ILE A 663 28.51 26.03 -11.66
CA ILE A 663 29.96 26.01 -11.48
C ILE A 663 30.64 25.25 -12.62
N VAL A 664 30.05 24.14 -13.04
CA VAL A 664 30.55 23.32 -14.14
C VAL A 664 30.40 24.06 -15.49
N GLU A 665 29.23 24.68 -15.72
CA GLU A 665 28.97 25.51 -16.90
C GLU A 665 30.00 26.62 -17.05
N ASP A 666 30.27 27.36 -15.99
CA ASP A 666 31.24 28.49 -16.00
C ASP A 666 32.67 28.00 -16.31
N VAL A 667 33.06 26.84 -15.84
CA VAL A 667 34.39 26.23 -16.09
C VAL A 667 34.51 25.67 -17.50
N ASP A 668 33.43 25.13 -18.04
CA ASP A 668 33.42 24.48 -19.36
C ASP A 668 33.10 25.43 -20.50
N ASN A 669 32.67 26.66 -20.22
CA ASN A 669 32.24 27.61 -21.22
C ASN A 669 33.45 28.03 -22.12
N PRO A 670 33.43 27.71 -23.43
CA PRO A 670 34.51 28.06 -24.37
C PRO A 670 34.70 29.57 -24.50
N GLU A 671 33.65 30.36 -24.22
CA GLU A 671 33.67 31.84 -24.32
C GLU A 671 34.30 32.52 -23.10
N MET A 672 34.55 31.75 -22.01
CA MET A 672 35.14 32.23 -20.76
C MET A 672 36.44 31.49 -20.41
N PRO A 673 37.48 31.53 -21.26
CA PRO A 673 38.69 30.74 -21.05
C PRO A 673 39.47 31.14 -19.78
N GLU A 674 39.25 32.33 -19.23
CA GLU A 674 39.81 32.82 -17.97
C GLU A 674 39.21 32.12 -16.75
N LYS A 675 38.04 31.52 -16.88
CA LYS A 675 37.37 30.71 -15.84
C LYS A 675 37.76 29.23 -15.86
N LYS A 676 38.62 28.78 -16.77
CA LYS A 676 39.21 27.42 -16.73
C LYS A 676 40.06 27.29 -15.46
N GLY A 677 39.34 27.04 -14.36
CA GLY A 677 39.87 27.09 -13.03
C GLY A 677 40.55 25.80 -12.59
N ASP A 678 41.58 25.98 -11.79
CA ASP A 678 42.06 24.93 -10.92
C ASP A 678 41.01 24.61 -9.84
N LEU A 679 41.14 23.51 -9.15
CA LEU A 679 40.21 23.09 -8.09
C LEU A 679 39.96 24.18 -7.05
N LYS A 680 40.98 24.98 -6.73
CA LYS A 680 40.90 26.06 -5.75
C LYS A 680 39.98 27.19 -6.20
N SER A 681 40.02 27.55 -7.47
CA SER A 681 39.11 28.55 -8.06
C SER A 681 37.65 28.06 -8.06
N MET A 682 37.40 26.80 -8.47
CA MET A 682 36.09 26.22 -8.46
C MET A 682 35.48 26.16 -7.03
N LEU A 683 36.26 25.76 -6.04
CA LEU A 683 35.81 25.73 -4.64
C LEU A 683 35.58 27.15 -4.09
N SER A 684 36.41 28.15 -4.49
CA SER A 684 36.18 29.54 -4.10
C SER A 684 34.90 30.11 -4.69
N GLU A 685 34.61 29.80 -5.96
CA GLU A 685 33.35 30.18 -6.61
C GLU A 685 32.14 29.49 -5.98
N PHE A 686 32.28 28.22 -5.67
CA PHE A 686 31.25 27.48 -4.91
C PHE A 686 30.93 28.15 -3.57
N GLU A 687 31.96 28.48 -2.79
CA GLU A 687 31.80 29.14 -1.50
C GLU A 687 31.11 30.50 -1.61
N SER A 688 31.50 31.31 -2.63
CA SER A 688 30.93 32.64 -2.86
C SER A 688 29.52 32.62 -3.45
N SER A 689 29.16 31.55 -4.17
CA SER A 689 27.86 31.39 -4.82
C SER A 689 26.82 30.71 -3.92
N TRP A 690 27.22 30.18 -2.77
CA TRP A 690 26.29 29.59 -1.82
C TRP A 690 25.45 30.67 -1.13
N ASP A 691 24.13 30.58 -1.28
CA ASP A 691 23.15 31.52 -0.72
C ASP A 691 22.27 30.81 0.29
N SER A 692 22.56 30.97 1.56
CA SER A 692 21.81 30.36 2.69
C SER A 692 20.33 30.79 2.71
N SER A 693 19.98 31.92 2.12
CA SER A 693 18.58 32.38 2.06
C SER A 693 17.72 31.54 1.10
N LYS A 694 18.36 30.85 0.16
CA LYS A 694 17.70 29.93 -0.79
C LYS A 694 17.64 28.49 -0.28
N TYR A 695 18.32 28.20 0.83
CA TYR A 695 18.35 26.89 1.46
C TYR A 695 17.25 26.78 2.52
N LEU A 696 16.23 25.98 2.23
CA LEU A 696 14.98 25.98 3.00
C LEU A 696 15.01 25.01 4.20
N GLN A 697 14.57 25.51 5.37
CA GLN A 697 14.09 24.75 6.55
C GLN A 697 14.98 23.66 7.14
N SER A 698 16.29 23.78 7.11
CA SER A 698 17.18 22.85 7.82
C SER A 698 17.95 23.53 8.94
N SER A 699 18.40 22.74 9.90
CA SER A 699 19.32 23.24 10.92
C SER A 699 20.64 23.71 10.24
N VAL A 700 21.32 24.66 10.84
CA VAL A 700 22.65 25.13 10.39
C VAL A 700 23.63 23.95 10.22
N GLN A 701 23.50 22.92 11.04
CA GLN A 701 24.31 21.71 10.92
C GLN A 701 23.99 20.95 9.61
N LYS A 702 22.72 20.77 9.25
CA LYS A 702 22.32 20.07 8.02
C LYS A 702 22.71 20.83 6.78
N GLU A 703 22.57 22.15 6.78
CA GLU A 703 23.04 23.01 5.69
C GLU A 703 24.56 22.87 5.50
N THR A 704 25.32 22.85 6.58
CA THR A 704 26.78 22.68 6.55
C THR A 704 27.18 21.31 5.99
N GLU A 705 26.51 20.22 6.43
CA GLU A 705 26.72 18.87 5.90
C GLU A 705 26.41 18.79 4.40
N ASP A 706 25.29 19.35 3.97
CA ASP A 706 24.87 19.35 2.57
C ASP A 706 25.78 20.20 1.70
N LYS A 707 26.25 21.33 2.20
CA LYS A 707 27.26 22.16 1.53
C LYS A 707 28.57 21.39 1.36
N GLN A 708 29.06 20.75 2.40
CA GLN A 708 30.26 19.93 2.35
C GLN A 708 30.13 18.71 1.43
N SER A 709 28.92 18.17 1.25
CA SER A 709 28.68 17.03 0.36
C SER A 709 28.94 17.31 -1.12
N LEU A 710 28.96 18.58 -1.56
CA LEU A 710 29.24 18.97 -2.94
C LEU A 710 30.75 19.07 -3.25
N VAL A 711 31.58 19.25 -2.25
CA VAL A 711 33.05 19.38 -2.43
C VAL A 711 33.68 18.15 -3.12
N PRO A 712 33.33 16.89 -2.73
CA PRO A 712 33.80 15.71 -3.45
C PRO A 712 33.33 15.66 -4.91
N ALA A 713 32.10 16.10 -5.20
CA ALA A 713 31.56 16.09 -6.56
C ALA A 713 32.33 17.07 -7.45
N ILE A 714 32.55 18.30 -6.99
CA ILE A 714 33.35 19.32 -7.69
C ILE A 714 34.77 18.80 -7.91
N THR A 715 35.39 18.20 -6.90
CA THR A 715 36.74 17.64 -6.99
C THR A 715 36.81 16.49 -8.00
N SER A 716 35.84 15.62 -8.02
CA SER A 716 35.78 14.51 -8.98
C SER A 716 35.57 14.99 -10.40
N TYR A 717 34.71 16.00 -10.58
CA TYR A 717 34.49 16.62 -11.89
C TYR A 717 35.78 17.26 -12.42
N GLN A 718 36.45 18.05 -11.61
CA GLN A 718 37.72 18.71 -12.00
C GLN A 718 38.80 17.70 -12.40
N LYS A 719 38.95 16.59 -11.64
CA LYS A 719 39.88 15.52 -11.97
C LYS A 719 39.54 14.84 -13.30
N TRP A 720 38.27 14.59 -13.55
CA TRP A 720 37.79 13.99 -14.79
C TRP A 720 38.02 14.96 -15.97
N ASN A 721 37.64 16.24 -15.81
CA ASN A 721 37.78 17.25 -16.84
C ASN A 721 39.28 17.54 -17.21
N ALA A 722 40.17 17.49 -16.22
CA ALA A 722 41.60 17.62 -16.45
C ALA A 722 42.23 16.46 -17.26
N GLN A 723 41.59 15.29 -17.24
CA GLN A 723 42.02 14.11 -18.01
C GLN A 723 41.34 14.03 -19.40
N ASN A 724 40.27 14.79 -19.59
CA ASN A 724 39.52 14.78 -20.84
C ASN A 724 40.30 15.47 -21.96
N LYS A 725 40.48 14.75 -23.08
CA LYS A 725 41.23 15.26 -24.27
C LYS A 725 40.30 15.85 -25.33
N ASN A 726 39.02 15.81 -25.13
CA ASN A 726 38.03 16.32 -26.05
C ASN A 726 37.97 17.86 -25.97
N THR A 727 37.60 18.50 -27.08
CA THR A 727 37.37 19.93 -27.12
C THR A 727 35.89 20.23 -26.86
N ILE A 728 35.61 21.01 -25.85
CA ILE A 728 34.24 21.47 -25.57
C ILE A 728 33.85 22.47 -26.65
N THR A 729 32.74 22.21 -27.33
CA THR A 729 32.20 23.08 -28.37
C THR A 729 31.08 23.96 -27.87
N ASP A 730 30.22 23.41 -27.04
CA ASP A 730 29.06 24.10 -26.45
C ASP A 730 28.75 23.58 -25.07
N VAL A 731 28.17 24.45 -24.24
CA VAL A 731 27.59 24.11 -22.93
C VAL A 731 26.17 24.63 -22.86
N GLU A 732 25.27 23.88 -22.19
CA GLU A 732 23.91 24.28 -21.92
C GLU A 732 23.10 24.63 -23.20
N LEU A 733 23.38 23.92 -24.31
CA LEU A 733 22.76 24.17 -25.61
C LEU A 733 21.27 23.82 -25.58
N LYS A 734 20.43 24.82 -25.76
CA LYS A 734 19.00 24.64 -25.85
C LYS A 734 18.59 24.15 -27.23
N PHE A 735 17.80 23.09 -27.30
CA PHE A 735 17.21 22.60 -28.53
C PHE A 735 15.70 22.53 -28.46
N SER A 736 15.07 22.58 -29.62
CA SER A 736 13.63 22.34 -29.79
C SER A 736 13.42 21.51 -31.06
N THR A 737 12.74 20.41 -30.95
CA THR A 737 12.45 19.52 -32.09
C THR A 737 11.02 19.00 -32.01
N GLN A 738 10.53 18.43 -33.09
CA GLN A 738 9.18 17.86 -33.17
C GLN A 738 9.26 16.34 -33.31
N ILE A 739 8.64 15.62 -32.39
CA ILE A 739 8.62 14.16 -32.38
C ILE A 739 7.18 13.70 -32.23
N GLY A 740 6.67 12.94 -33.22
CA GLY A 740 5.31 12.37 -33.16
C GLY A 740 4.18 13.39 -33.00
N GLY A 741 4.36 14.63 -33.54
CA GLY A 741 3.39 15.71 -33.39
C GLY A 741 3.55 16.57 -32.13
N PHE A 742 4.46 16.22 -31.24
CA PHE A 742 4.74 16.98 -30.02
C PHE A 742 6.01 17.83 -30.15
N GLN A 743 5.97 19.08 -29.65
CA GLN A 743 7.16 19.90 -29.54
C GLN A 743 7.96 19.48 -28.31
N VAL A 744 9.16 18.94 -28.52
CA VAL A 744 10.08 18.52 -27.48
C VAL A 744 11.19 19.56 -27.35
N ASN A 745 11.36 20.08 -26.14
CA ASN A 745 12.44 21.00 -25.81
C ASN A 745 13.38 20.33 -24.82
N GLY A 746 14.64 20.60 -24.97
CA GLY A 746 15.68 20.12 -24.08
C GLY A 746 16.83 21.08 -23.98
N LYS A 747 17.76 20.74 -23.12
CA LYS A 747 19.01 21.41 -22.92
C LYS A 747 20.10 20.34 -22.84
N ILE A 748 21.14 20.48 -23.60
CA ILE A 748 22.28 19.56 -23.59
C ILE A 748 23.35 20.23 -22.73
N ASP A 749 23.71 19.58 -21.64
CA ASP A 749 24.60 20.17 -20.64
C ASP A 749 25.99 20.46 -21.21
N ARG A 750 26.49 19.60 -22.13
CA ARG A 750 27.83 19.74 -22.70
C ARG A 750 27.92 19.01 -24.04
N ILE A 751 28.56 19.63 -25.02
CA ILE A 751 28.90 19.03 -26.31
C ILE A 751 30.42 19.04 -26.45
N GLU A 752 30.98 17.91 -26.80
CA GLU A 752 32.41 17.70 -26.98
C GLU A 752 32.73 17.19 -28.39
N LYS A 753 33.84 17.61 -28.91
CA LYS A 753 34.42 17.07 -30.13
C LYS A 753 35.61 16.20 -29.77
N THR A 754 35.61 14.95 -30.23
CA THR A 754 36.76 14.07 -30.02
C THR A 754 37.94 14.48 -30.85
N PRO A 755 39.20 14.11 -30.51
CA PRO A 755 40.38 14.38 -31.32
C PRO A 755 40.29 13.82 -32.75
N GLU A 756 39.42 12.82 -32.97
CA GLU A 756 39.20 12.16 -34.25
C GLU A 756 38.10 12.87 -35.10
N GLY A 757 37.40 13.82 -34.52
CA GLY A 757 36.47 14.70 -35.23
C GLY A 757 35.00 14.36 -35.17
N ASP A 758 34.62 13.36 -34.39
CA ASP A 758 33.20 12.98 -34.17
C ASP A 758 32.60 13.70 -32.95
#